data_a2946d975da7394aaa197183964bffe9
#
_entry.id   a2946d975da7394aaa197183964bffe9
#
_cell.length_a   1.000
_cell.length_b   1.000
_cell.length_c   1.000
_cell.angle_alpha   90.00
_cell.angle_beta   90.00
_cell.angle_gamma   90.00
#
_symmetry.space_group_name_H-M   'P 1'
#
loop_
_entity.id
_entity.type
_entity.pdbx_description
1 polymer ?
#
loop_
_entity_poly.entity_id
_entity_poly.type
_entity_poly.pdbx_seq_one_letter_code
_entity_poly.pdbx_strand_id
1 'polypeptide(L)'
;MICTTIQNKTIDEIYAILESGDVEMAEIRLDSCPLTMDEIEELFSTSDVPLVATCRIDAVKERLSQTLAGHQHGNGTSRNVQHGHLQENISDDLQVDRIGTSYENRQCHVQASRQETGSHQQDDRKLEMKASQEVESKLITAIHAGAAFVDLEIEAPPMMSKRLRRETRENGTVFVRSYHDYKGTDSIEALKALTEKCFAIGADIAKIVTMAAPCIGDNQSQDVDRVLSLYDHFDPAKLIAFAMGDAGKTSRIQCLAKGSPFTYASLNEADAAAPGQMTTREMRDIVYGNCVNVNAAGTASDRLSAGHLNADRLQTAEATVEATANDTSEETGTSSGIDNGPGAAEIQMPSSKSFAQRAIIAAALAEGTTTLNGYSPCGDNESAISVARALGAEVTVGLAYKEGKVVKDSSTLTIKGRGAAALEPETINAGESGLLARLMIPLMAVLGDGNATVSGEGTLTRRPLKGARDIMGAFGVRLETISGTGQEPSAEVHVPLTISGKLEGGKVTVSGSGGSQLISGLLMALPLLQEDTVIRLTEPKSIPYLFITMDVLKAFGVKIWCDMEGGPEFAESQDWNDCTEIVLHIKGGQSYKATDMDIEGDWSSAANFLVAGAIFGKVNVSGLDTKSLQADLSIMDILMEAGASLSQMGDDDPRGVIHVQKAPLNAFDVDANNCPDLFPVAAVLAAFCQGTSKIAGVGRLANKESDRAQAILSMLVQLGVKARISGDKMIIEGHSLAQRCLTGHLLKGGNYTSSHDHRMVMALKVAELGADGPIVIDDIECVSKSFPTFMELFGKL
;
A
#
# COMPACT_ATOMS: atom_id res chain seq x y z
N MET A 1 -9.82 10.65 -1.59
CA MET A 1 -9.07 11.42 -0.58
C MET A 1 -9.37 12.90 -0.68
N ILE A 2 -9.04 13.66 0.35
CA ILE A 2 -9.18 15.12 0.40
C ILE A 2 -7.78 15.73 0.35
N CYS A 3 -7.49 16.50 -0.70
CA CYS A 3 -6.23 17.20 -0.89
C CYS A 3 -6.35 18.63 -0.34
N THR A 4 -5.62 18.94 0.72
CA THR A 4 -5.60 20.27 1.35
C THR A 4 -4.67 21.19 0.57
N THR A 5 -5.20 22.30 0.02
CA THR A 5 -4.37 23.29 -0.67
C THR A 5 -3.65 24.19 0.34
N ILE A 6 -2.32 24.23 0.28
CA ILE A 6 -1.44 25.05 1.12
C ILE A 6 -0.82 26.15 0.26
N GLN A 7 -1.06 27.40 0.62
CA GLN A 7 -0.55 28.58 -0.07
C GLN A 7 -0.15 29.69 0.92
N ASN A 8 0.79 30.54 0.51
CA ASN A 8 1.28 31.69 1.29
C ASN A 8 1.81 31.29 2.67
N LYS A 9 2.40 30.08 2.81
CA LYS A 9 2.99 29.57 4.05
C LYS A 9 4.50 29.41 3.92
N THR A 10 5.21 29.62 5.03
CA THR A 10 6.64 29.33 5.16
C THR A 10 6.85 27.80 5.34
N ILE A 11 8.10 27.36 5.23
CA ILE A 11 8.44 25.94 5.41
C ILE A 11 8.03 25.40 6.79
N ASP A 12 8.30 26.15 7.86
CA ASP A 12 7.94 25.77 9.24
C ASP A 12 6.43 25.66 9.43
N GLU A 13 5.65 26.60 8.84
CA GLU A 13 4.19 26.53 8.88
C GLU A 13 3.65 25.33 8.10
N ILE A 14 4.28 24.97 6.97
CA ILE A 14 3.89 23.80 6.17
C ILE A 14 4.13 22.54 6.98
N TYR A 15 5.29 22.35 7.60
CA TYR A 15 5.56 21.20 8.46
C TYR A 15 4.55 21.09 9.59
N ALA A 16 4.26 22.18 10.31
CA ALA A 16 3.27 22.19 11.38
C ALA A 16 1.86 21.76 10.91
N ILE A 17 1.48 22.14 9.68
CA ILE A 17 0.21 21.72 9.06
C ILE A 17 0.23 20.22 8.73
N LEU A 18 1.30 19.70 8.12
CA LEU A 18 1.41 18.30 7.73
C LEU A 18 1.48 17.37 8.95
N GLU A 19 2.13 17.80 10.03
CA GLU A 19 2.24 17.06 11.29
C GLU A 19 0.95 17.07 12.13
N SER A 20 0.00 17.96 11.86
CA SER A 20 -1.25 18.07 12.63
C SER A 20 -2.12 16.80 12.62
N GLY A 21 -1.91 15.89 11.68
CA GLY A 21 -2.72 14.68 11.48
C GLY A 21 -4.06 14.92 10.79
N ASP A 22 -4.42 16.17 10.51
CA ASP A 22 -5.69 16.53 9.86
C ASP A 22 -5.62 16.47 8.33
N VAL A 23 -4.42 16.39 7.75
CA VAL A 23 -4.16 16.43 6.31
C VAL A 23 -3.89 15.01 5.79
N GLU A 24 -4.72 14.53 4.86
CA GLU A 24 -4.56 13.23 4.21
C GLU A 24 -3.61 13.31 2.98
N MET A 25 -3.59 14.46 2.33
CA MET A 25 -2.84 14.79 1.11
C MET A 25 -2.75 16.30 1.01
N ALA A 26 -1.64 16.85 0.55
CA ALA A 26 -1.50 18.30 0.43
C ALA A 26 -1.06 18.74 -0.97
N GLU A 27 -1.68 19.81 -1.48
CA GLU A 27 -1.20 20.56 -2.64
C GLU A 27 -0.33 21.72 -2.16
N ILE A 28 0.94 21.72 -2.52
CA ILE A 28 1.86 22.82 -2.21
C ILE A 28 1.92 23.79 -3.38
N ARG A 29 1.45 25.01 -3.15
CA ARG A 29 1.43 26.08 -4.16
C ARG A 29 2.80 26.77 -4.23
N LEU A 30 3.73 26.18 -5.00
CA LEU A 30 5.12 26.66 -5.15
C LEU A 30 5.25 28.05 -5.78
N ASP A 31 4.18 28.53 -6.42
CA ASP A 31 4.09 29.89 -6.95
C ASP A 31 3.82 30.92 -5.85
N SER A 32 3.17 30.56 -4.77
CA SER A 32 2.76 31.47 -3.68
C SER A 32 3.50 31.22 -2.36
N CYS A 33 3.98 30.01 -2.10
CA CYS A 33 4.81 29.72 -0.93
C CYS A 33 6.25 30.21 -1.19
N PRO A 34 6.86 30.97 -0.24
CA PRO A 34 8.19 31.56 -0.42
C PRO A 34 9.32 30.55 -0.15
N LEU A 35 9.27 29.39 -0.82
CA LEU A 35 10.22 28.29 -0.64
C LEU A 35 11.42 28.45 -1.57
N THR A 36 12.61 28.21 -1.05
CA THR A 36 13.86 28.03 -1.81
C THR A 36 13.89 26.66 -2.49
N MET A 37 14.86 26.42 -3.37
CA MET A 37 15.00 25.11 -4.04
C MET A 37 15.38 24.02 -3.04
N ASP A 38 16.26 24.32 -2.07
CA ASP A 38 16.67 23.39 -1.02
C ASP A 38 15.51 23.05 -0.09
N GLU A 39 14.67 24.02 0.29
CA GLU A 39 13.45 23.77 1.08
C GLU A 39 12.39 22.95 0.32
N ILE A 40 12.29 23.12 -1.01
CA ILE A 40 11.43 22.26 -1.86
C ILE A 40 11.97 20.82 -1.84
N GLU A 41 13.28 20.64 -2.03
CA GLU A 41 13.91 19.32 -2.01
C GLU A 41 13.70 18.65 -0.64
N GLU A 42 13.97 19.36 0.46
CA GLU A 42 13.76 18.85 1.81
C GLU A 42 12.31 18.47 2.06
N LEU A 43 11.35 19.38 1.78
CA LEU A 43 9.94 19.16 2.03
C LEU A 43 9.38 17.91 1.31
N PHE A 44 9.68 17.76 0.01
CA PHE A 44 9.15 16.67 -0.78
C PHE A 44 9.86 15.34 -0.53
N SER A 45 11.11 15.35 -0.04
CA SER A 45 11.84 14.12 0.32
C SER A 45 11.53 13.61 1.72
N THR A 46 11.10 14.50 2.64
CA THR A 46 10.88 14.12 4.06
C THR A 46 9.41 14.00 4.44
N SER A 47 8.48 14.46 3.59
CA SER A 47 7.06 14.45 3.93
C SER A 47 6.48 13.05 3.96
N ASP A 48 5.86 12.71 5.08
CA ASP A 48 5.05 11.49 5.21
C ASP A 48 3.69 11.60 4.48
N VAL A 49 3.23 12.82 4.20
CA VAL A 49 1.94 13.07 3.52
C VAL A 49 2.15 13.13 2.01
N PRO A 50 1.35 12.44 1.18
CA PRO A 50 1.45 12.55 -0.27
C PRO A 50 1.30 14.00 -0.73
N LEU A 51 2.31 14.53 -1.44
CA LEU A 51 2.33 15.92 -1.88
C LEU A 51 2.06 16.06 -3.37
N VAL A 52 1.28 17.09 -3.72
CA VAL A 52 1.06 17.58 -5.08
C VAL A 52 1.89 18.84 -5.26
N ALA A 53 2.86 18.84 -6.17
CA ALA A 53 3.58 20.05 -6.55
C ALA A 53 2.79 20.83 -7.62
N THR A 54 2.37 22.04 -7.28
CA THR A 54 1.65 22.94 -8.19
C THR A 54 2.36 24.28 -8.28
N CYS A 55 2.65 24.74 -9.49
CA CYS A 55 3.26 26.06 -9.73
C CYS A 55 2.68 26.69 -10.99
N ARG A 56 1.94 27.79 -10.85
CA ARG A 56 1.21 28.45 -11.93
C ARG A 56 2.08 29.49 -12.65
N ILE A 57 2.16 29.41 -13.99
CA ILE A 57 2.97 30.31 -14.80
C ILE A 57 2.50 31.76 -14.67
N ASP A 58 1.19 31.99 -14.71
CA ASP A 58 0.63 33.35 -14.64
C ASP A 58 0.90 34.00 -13.27
N ALA A 59 0.80 33.24 -12.16
CA ALA A 59 1.09 33.75 -10.82
C ALA A 59 2.58 34.13 -10.65
N VAL A 60 3.49 33.31 -11.17
CA VAL A 60 4.93 33.62 -11.18
C VAL A 60 5.21 34.85 -12.07
N LYS A 61 4.58 34.95 -13.25
CA LYS A 61 4.69 36.10 -14.16
C LYS A 61 4.24 37.38 -13.49
N GLU A 62 3.12 37.38 -12.80
CA GLU A 62 2.58 38.54 -12.06
C GLU A 62 3.54 38.99 -10.95
N ARG A 63 4.04 38.04 -10.13
CA ARG A 63 5.05 38.33 -9.07
C ARG A 63 6.32 38.94 -9.63
N LEU A 64 6.87 38.42 -10.74
CA LEU A 64 8.06 38.95 -11.39
C LEU A 64 7.80 40.36 -11.96
N SER A 65 6.61 40.60 -12.49
CA SER A 65 6.19 41.94 -12.99
C SER A 65 6.16 42.99 -11.88
N GLN A 66 5.57 42.65 -10.71
CA GLN A 66 5.50 43.52 -9.54
C GLN A 66 6.91 43.85 -9.00
N THR A 67 7.83 42.88 -8.99
CA THR A 67 9.21 43.07 -8.56
C THR A 67 9.97 44.03 -9.48
N LEU A 68 9.78 43.93 -10.79
CA LEU A 68 10.39 44.83 -11.77
C LEU A 68 9.83 46.26 -11.66
N ALA A 69 8.55 46.43 -11.43
CA ALA A 69 7.89 47.72 -11.22
C ALA A 69 8.38 48.39 -9.92
N GLY A 70 8.59 47.63 -8.84
CA GLY A 70 9.14 48.11 -7.55
C GLY A 70 10.57 48.63 -7.66
N HIS A 71 11.40 48.02 -8.53
CA HIS A 71 12.78 48.50 -8.79
C HIS A 71 12.86 49.77 -9.64
N GLN A 72 11.85 50.10 -10.45
CA GLN A 72 11.80 51.32 -11.21
C GLN A 72 11.39 52.54 -10.37
N HIS A 73 10.74 52.35 -9.19
CA HIS A 73 10.35 53.42 -8.28
C HIS A 73 11.33 53.66 -7.10
N GLY A 74 12.41 52.89 -7.01
CA GLY A 74 13.43 52.95 -5.93
C GLY A 74 14.52 54.02 -6.11
N ASN A 75 14.56 54.78 -7.20
CA ASN A 75 15.56 55.82 -7.43
C ASN A 75 14.95 57.24 -7.49
N GLY A 76 14.26 57.66 -6.48
CA GLY A 76 13.67 58.99 -6.37
C GLY A 76 13.21 59.31 -4.94
N THR A 77 14.13 59.92 -4.19
CA THR A 77 13.95 60.78 -3.00
C THR A 77 12.67 60.60 -2.14
N SER A 78 12.94 60.32 -0.88
CA SER A 78 12.06 60.43 0.28
C SER A 78 11.14 61.66 0.27
N ARG A 79 9.84 61.48 0.42
CA ARG A 79 8.93 62.35 1.17
C ARG A 79 7.70 61.62 1.68
N ASN A 80 7.52 61.67 2.97
CA ASN A 80 6.34 61.25 3.73
C ASN A 80 5.05 61.80 3.14
N VAL A 81 3.99 60.96 2.95
CA VAL A 81 2.59 61.38 3.17
C VAL A 81 1.77 60.22 3.65
N GLN A 82 0.94 60.50 4.65
CA GLN A 82 0.05 59.70 5.48
C GLN A 82 -1.14 59.10 4.72
N HIS A 83 -1.69 58.04 5.35
CA HIS A 83 -2.98 57.42 5.11
C HIS A 83 -4.13 58.27 4.61
N GLY A 84 -4.91 57.73 3.66
CA GLY A 84 -6.25 58.23 3.34
C GLY A 84 -7.04 57.15 2.59
N HIS A 85 -8.03 56.61 3.29
CA HIS A 85 -9.14 55.83 2.69
C HIS A 85 -9.86 56.61 1.62
N LEU A 86 -10.20 55.95 0.51
CA LEU A 86 -11.37 56.31 -0.30
C LEU A 86 -11.95 55.11 -1.05
N GLN A 87 -13.11 54.67 -0.61
CA GLN A 87 -14.12 54.01 -1.46
C GLN A 87 -14.73 55.04 -2.36
N GLU A 88 -15.02 54.68 -3.60
CA GLU A 88 -16.17 55.21 -4.38
C GLU A 88 -16.28 54.47 -5.72
N ASN A 89 -17.39 53.76 -5.87
CA ASN A 89 -18.47 53.86 -6.79
C ASN A 89 -18.14 54.17 -8.26
N ILE A 90 -18.46 53.25 -9.14
CA ILE A 90 -18.79 53.55 -10.54
C ILE A 90 -20.13 52.90 -10.87
N SER A 91 -21.08 53.81 -11.10
CA SER A 91 -22.36 53.55 -11.73
C SER A 91 -22.29 53.72 -13.25
N ASP A 92 -23.04 52.87 -13.91
CA ASP A 92 -23.53 52.85 -15.30
C ASP A 92 -23.44 54.13 -16.10
N ASP A 93 -23.14 54.02 -17.40
CA ASP A 93 -24.10 54.37 -18.47
C ASP A 93 -23.67 53.85 -19.85
N LEU A 94 -24.67 53.23 -20.49
CA LEU A 94 -24.73 52.79 -21.89
C LEU A 94 -24.83 53.94 -22.86
N GLN A 95 -24.24 53.85 -24.07
CA GLN A 95 -25.02 54.03 -25.32
C GLN A 95 -24.26 53.59 -26.57
N VAL A 96 -24.98 52.78 -27.34
CA VAL A 96 -24.72 52.34 -28.70
C VAL A 96 -24.87 53.49 -29.67
N ASP A 97 -23.99 53.66 -30.69
CA ASP A 97 -24.45 53.99 -32.04
C ASP A 97 -23.46 53.56 -33.12
N ARG A 98 -24.06 53.13 -34.21
CA ARG A 98 -23.48 52.63 -35.47
C ARG A 98 -23.22 53.82 -36.40
N ILE A 99 -22.36 53.53 -37.44
CA ILE A 99 -22.37 54.00 -38.83
C ILE A 99 -21.09 54.72 -39.29
N GLY A 100 -20.47 54.10 -40.27
CA GLY A 100 -20.17 54.67 -41.56
C GLY A 100 -18.78 55.25 -41.95
N THR A 101 -18.11 54.46 -42.69
CA THR A 101 -17.26 54.77 -43.83
C THR A 101 -16.58 56.17 -43.95
N SER A 102 -15.29 56.20 -44.09
CA SER A 102 -14.58 56.58 -45.34
C SER A 102 -13.05 56.71 -45.16
N TYR A 103 -12.34 56.28 -46.19
CA TYR A 103 -10.93 56.38 -46.44
C TYR A 103 -10.45 57.86 -46.50
N GLU A 104 -9.27 58.10 -46.00
CA GLU A 104 -8.11 58.80 -46.62
C GLU A 104 -7.28 59.61 -45.61
N ASN A 105 -5.96 59.36 -45.68
CA ASN A 105 -4.84 60.24 -45.34
C ASN A 105 -4.59 60.67 -43.89
N ARG A 106 -3.66 59.95 -43.24
CA ARG A 106 -2.52 60.55 -42.51
C ARG A 106 -1.38 59.52 -42.26
N GLN A 107 -0.48 59.39 -43.23
CA GLN A 107 0.88 58.96 -42.97
C GLN A 107 1.57 60.14 -42.26
N CYS A 108 1.90 60.02 -40.97
CA CYS A 108 2.99 60.71 -40.28
C CYS A 108 3.07 60.43 -38.77
N HIS A 109 2.14 59.69 -38.15
CA HIS A 109 2.22 59.38 -36.71
C HIS A 109 2.32 57.89 -36.34
N VAL A 110 2.59 57.02 -37.31
CA VAL A 110 2.56 55.55 -37.11
C VAL A 110 3.93 54.99 -36.74
N GLN A 111 5.03 55.75 -36.74
CA GLN A 111 6.36 55.22 -36.42
C GLN A 111 6.70 55.27 -34.89
N ALA A 112 6.16 56.20 -34.13
CA ALA A 112 6.40 56.26 -32.69
C ALA A 112 5.59 55.21 -31.93
N SER A 113 4.32 54.94 -32.32
CA SER A 113 3.46 53.95 -31.66
C SER A 113 3.80 52.48 -31.96
N ARG A 114 4.52 52.19 -33.06
CA ARG A 114 5.02 50.84 -33.40
C ARG A 114 6.30 50.48 -32.66
N GLN A 115 7.11 51.44 -32.20
CA GLN A 115 8.28 51.15 -31.37
C GLN A 115 7.90 50.89 -29.90
N GLU A 116 6.90 51.56 -29.32
CA GLU A 116 6.42 51.31 -27.98
C GLU A 116 5.67 49.98 -27.86
N THR A 117 4.81 49.60 -28.82
CA THR A 117 4.14 48.31 -28.84
C THR A 117 5.11 47.13 -29.07
N GLY A 118 6.20 47.32 -29.80
CA GLY A 118 7.23 46.32 -30.02
C GLY A 118 8.10 46.06 -28.79
N SER A 119 8.39 47.08 -27.97
CA SER A 119 9.16 46.94 -26.74
C SER A 119 8.33 46.24 -25.65
N HIS A 120 7.08 46.60 -25.47
CA HIS A 120 6.18 45.95 -24.50
C HIS A 120 5.94 44.48 -24.83
N GLN A 121 5.75 44.09 -26.08
CA GLN A 121 5.64 42.69 -26.51
C GLN A 121 6.93 41.90 -26.31
N GLN A 122 8.10 42.51 -26.42
CA GLN A 122 9.38 41.85 -26.23
C GLN A 122 9.70 41.67 -24.75
N ASP A 123 9.35 42.62 -23.91
CA ASP A 123 9.50 42.54 -22.46
C ASP A 123 8.50 41.52 -21.85
N ASP A 124 7.28 41.45 -22.36
CA ASP A 124 6.27 40.48 -21.93
C ASP A 124 6.68 39.03 -22.27
N ARG A 125 7.26 38.80 -23.48
CA ARG A 125 7.80 37.46 -23.83
C ARG A 125 9.01 37.06 -22.99
N LYS A 126 9.89 38.01 -22.62
CA LYS A 126 11.02 37.71 -21.72
C LYS A 126 10.54 37.35 -20.31
N LEU A 127 9.50 38.03 -19.85
CA LEU A 127 8.89 37.76 -18.54
C LEU A 127 8.24 36.37 -18.50
N GLU A 128 7.49 36.04 -19.55
CA GLU A 128 6.87 34.73 -19.73
C GLU A 128 7.90 33.59 -19.81
N MET A 129 9.01 33.80 -20.51
CA MET A 129 10.09 32.82 -20.55
C MET A 129 10.76 32.63 -19.20
N LYS A 130 10.99 33.69 -18.41
CA LYS A 130 11.54 33.58 -17.05
C LYS A 130 10.58 32.88 -16.11
N ALA A 131 9.30 33.22 -16.17
CA ALA A 131 8.28 32.56 -15.37
C ALA A 131 8.22 31.05 -15.68
N SER A 132 8.21 30.68 -16.96
CA SER A 132 8.22 29.28 -17.39
C SER A 132 9.47 28.53 -16.91
N GLN A 133 10.66 29.16 -16.94
CA GLN A 133 11.89 28.54 -16.44
C GLN A 133 11.86 28.31 -14.91
N GLU A 134 11.34 29.27 -14.14
CA GLU A 134 11.22 29.13 -12.70
C GLU A 134 10.24 28.02 -12.34
N VAL A 135 9.07 27.99 -12.98
CA VAL A 135 8.06 26.93 -12.80
C VAL A 135 8.65 25.56 -13.12
N GLU A 136 9.32 25.44 -14.28
CA GLU A 136 9.94 24.17 -14.68
C GLU A 136 10.97 23.70 -13.66
N SER A 137 11.84 24.60 -13.17
CA SER A 137 12.87 24.24 -12.19
C SER A 137 12.26 23.76 -10.87
N LYS A 138 11.29 24.49 -10.31
CA LYS A 138 10.63 24.12 -9.06
C LYS A 138 9.90 22.78 -9.15
N LEU A 139 9.19 22.53 -10.26
CA LEU A 139 8.48 21.27 -10.45
C LEU A 139 9.44 20.09 -10.65
N ILE A 140 10.57 20.27 -11.35
CA ILE A 140 11.59 19.22 -11.51
C ILE A 140 12.24 18.91 -10.16
N THR A 141 12.57 19.92 -9.34
CA THR A 141 13.11 19.68 -8.00
C THR A 141 12.12 18.88 -7.14
N ALA A 142 10.84 19.24 -7.14
CA ALA A 142 9.82 18.48 -6.42
C ALA A 142 9.68 17.04 -6.93
N ILE A 143 9.75 16.80 -8.26
CA ILE A 143 9.71 15.46 -8.84
C ILE A 143 10.89 14.61 -8.34
N HIS A 144 12.11 15.16 -8.43
CA HIS A 144 13.32 14.44 -8.02
C HIS A 144 13.35 14.18 -6.50
N ALA A 145 12.69 15.04 -5.73
CA ALA A 145 12.54 14.89 -4.28
C ALA A 145 11.37 13.95 -3.87
N GLY A 146 10.68 13.30 -4.80
CA GLY A 146 9.66 12.31 -4.48
C GLY A 146 8.22 12.83 -4.44
N ALA A 147 7.91 13.94 -5.14
CA ALA A 147 6.52 14.39 -5.28
C ALA A 147 5.60 13.25 -5.77
N ALA A 148 4.54 12.96 -5.04
CA ALA A 148 3.57 11.95 -5.43
C ALA A 148 2.81 12.36 -6.70
N PHE A 149 2.51 13.66 -6.84
CA PHE A 149 1.80 14.24 -7.98
C PHE A 149 2.43 15.57 -8.39
N VAL A 150 2.36 15.86 -9.68
CA VAL A 150 2.70 17.19 -10.26
C VAL A 150 1.54 17.68 -11.10
N ASP A 151 1.04 18.89 -10.83
CA ASP A 151 -0.03 19.55 -11.57
C ASP A 151 0.53 20.62 -12.50
N LEU A 152 0.33 20.46 -13.82
CA LEU A 152 0.70 21.39 -14.85
C LEU A 152 -0.49 21.77 -15.74
N GLU A 153 -0.71 23.06 -15.92
CA GLU A 153 -1.78 23.60 -16.78
C GLU A 153 -1.66 23.13 -18.23
N ILE A 154 -2.81 22.88 -18.87
CA ILE A 154 -2.91 22.43 -20.27
C ILE A 154 -2.31 23.45 -21.26
N GLU A 155 -2.25 24.72 -20.89
CA GLU A 155 -1.72 25.86 -21.65
C GLU A 155 -0.20 25.97 -21.57
N ALA A 156 0.47 25.23 -20.66
CA ALA A 156 1.91 25.29 -20.49
C ALA A 156 2.68 24.98 -21.80
N PRO A 157 3.86 25.56 -22.00
CA PRO A 157 4.65 25.37 -23.22
C PRO A 157 4.88 23.89 -23.55
N PRO A 158 4.72 23.46 -24.81
CA PRO A 158 4.84 22.04 -25.19
C PRO A 158 6.20 21.41 -24.86
N MET A 159 7.29 22.17 -24.89
CA MET A 159 8.63 21.66 -24.55
C MET A 159 8.76 21.36 -23.06
N MET A 160 8.25 22.27 -22.22
CA MET A 160 8.15 22.08 -20.76
C MET A 160 7.27 20.85 -20.41
N SER A 161 6.09 20.75 -21.03
CA SER A 161 5.22 19.57 -20.88
C SER A 161 5.93 18.26 -21.18
N LYS A 162 6.68 18.18 -22.30
CA LYS A 162 7.42 16.98 -22.69
C LYS A 162 8.54 16.64 -21.70
N ARG A 163 9.23 17.65 -21.19
CA ARG A 163 10.31 17.46 -20.22
C ARG A 163 9.76 16.95 -18.89
N LEU A 164 8.76 17.64 -18.33
CA LEU A 164 8.13 17.22 -17.09
C LEU A 164 7.53 15.81 -17.21
N ARG A 165 6.92 15.46 -18.36
CA ARG A 165 6.40 14.10 -18.59
C ARG A 165 7.50 13.03 -18.53
N ARG A 166 8.70 13.33 -19.04
CA ARG A 166 9.84 12.42 -18.94
C ARG A 166 10.28 12.27 -17.48
N GLU A 167 10.52 13.40 -16.80
CA GLU A 167 10.97 13.40 -15.39
C GLU A 167 9.96 12.67 -14.49
N THR A 168 8.64 12.87 -14.68
CA THR A 168 7.62 12.17 -13.88
C THR A 168 7.65 10.65 -14.08
N ARG A 169 7.85 10.18 -15.33
CA ARG A 169 7.96 8.75 -15.62
C ARG A 169 9.20 8.12 -15.01
N GLU A 170 10.34 8.81 -15.08
CA GLU A 170 11.61 8.33 -14.55
C GLU A 170 11.62 8.25 -13.01
N ASN A 171 10.80 9.07 -12.35
CA ASN A 171 10.72 9.15 -10.86
C ASN A 171 9.42 8.61 -10.26
N GLY A 172 8.53 7.99 -11.04
CA GLY A 172 7.28 7.40 -10.53
C GLY A 172 6.22 8.42 -10.09
N THR A 173 6.39 9.70 -10.40
CA THR A 173 5.44 10.78 -10.07
C THR A 173 4.23 10.76 -11.00
N VAL A 174 3.02 10.91 -10.48
CA VAL A 174 1.77 10.99 -11.25
C VAL A 174 1.63 12.38 -11.89
N PHE A 175 1.45 12.42 -13.20
CA PHE A 175 1.35 13.66 -13.97
C PHE A 175 -0.09 14.10 -14.16
N VAL A 176 -0.52 15.14 -13.45
CA VAL A 176 -1.83 15.77 -13.57
C VAL A 176 -1.77 16.89 -14.60
N ARG A 177 -2.69 16.88 -15.58
CA ARG A 177 -2.86 17.99 -16.52
C ARG A 177 -4.17 18.69 -16.22
N SER A 178 -4.09 19.98 -15.87
CA SER A 178 -5.25 20.74 -15.39
C SER A 178 -5.73 21.81 -16.36
N TYR A 179 -7.04 21.96 -16.42
CA TYR A 179 -7.74 23.04 -17.07
C TYR A 179 -8.66 23.74 -16.06
N HIS A 180 -8.61 25.07 -16.03
CA HIS A 180 -9.43 25.89 -15.15
C HIS A 180 -10.16 26.96 -15.96
N ASP A 181 -11.49 26.99 -15.87
CA ASP A 181 -12.31 28.09 -16.42
C ASP A 181 -13.03 28.81 -15.26
N TYR A 182 -12.61 30.04 -14.99
CA TYR A 182 -13.18 30.89 -13.95
C TYR A 182 -14.41 31.68 -14.42
N LYS A 183 -14.83 31.54 -15.68
CA LYS A 183 -15.92 32.33 -16.27
C LYS A 183 -17.21 31.53 -16.43
N GLY A 184 -17.13 30.23 -16.63
CA GLY A 184 -18.31 29.39 -16.87
C GLY A 184 -18.00 27.93 -17.08
N THR A 185 -18.99 27.20 -17.56
CA THR A 185 -18.89 25.79 -17.90
C THR A 185 -19.37 25.58 -19.34
N ASP A 186 -18.47 25.13 -20.18
CA ASP A 186 -18.71 24.83 -21.60
C ASP A 186 -19.69 23.67 -21.82
N SER A 187 -20.01 23.38 -23.11
CA SER A 187 -20.81 22.21 -23.48
C SER A 187 -20.10 20.91 -23.12
N ILE A 188 -20.84 19.82 -22.95
CA ILE A 188 -20.26 18.52 -22.62
C ILE A 188 -19.30 18.03 -23.72
N GLU A 189 -19.54 18.35 -25.00
CA GLU A 189 -18.69 18.02 -26.12
C GLU A 189 -17.33 18.74 -26.00
N ALA A 190 -17.34 20.02 -25.60
CA ALA A 190 -16.11 20.79 -25.39
C ALA A 190 -15.33 20.26 -24.18
N LEU A 191 -16.00 19.95 -23.07
CA LEU A 191 -15.37 19.37 -21.88
C LEU A 191 -14.75 17.99 -22.17
N LYS A 192 -15.43 17.13 -22.96
CA LYS A 192 -14.86 15.85 -23.43
C LYS A 192 -13.60 16.07 -24.26
N ALA A 193 -13.64 16.98 -25.24
CA ALA A 193 -12.49 17.28 -26.08
C ALA A 193 -11.30 17.82 -25.26
N LEU A 194 -11.56 18.63 -24.22
CA LEU A 194 -10.53 19.10 -23.29
C LEU A 194 -9.92 17.94 -22.47
N THR A 195 -10.76 17.04 -21.98
CA THR A 195 -10.34 15.84 -21.22
C THR A 195 -9.47 14.94 -22.11
N GLU A 196 -9.92 14.66 -23.35
CA GLU A 196 -9.15 13.89 -24.34
C GLU A 196 -7.81 14.58 -24.65
N LYS A 197 -7.79 15.91 -24.76
CA LYS A 197 -6.55 16.68 -24.98
C LYS A 197 -5.58 16.53 -23.81
N CYS A 198 -6.04 16.52 -22.54
CA CYS A 198 -5.18 16.26 -21.39
C CYS A 198 -4.46 14.91 -21.52
N PHE A 199 -5.19 13.85 -21.85
CA PHE A 199 -4.60 12.51 -22.04
C PHE A 199 -3.68 12.47 -23.27
N ALA A 200 -4.04 13.11 -24.39
CA ALA A 200 -3.23 13.15 -25.59
C ALA A 200 -1.87 13.83 -25.38
N ILE A 201 -1.79 14.81 -24.47
CA ILE A 201 -0.53 15.47 -24.09
C ILE A 201 0.19 14.79 -22.91
N GLY A 202 -0.26 13.60 -22.51
CA GLY A 202 0.45 12.69 -21.62
C GLY A 202 0.04 12.76 -20.17
N ALA A 203 -1.16 13.21 -19.83
CA ALA A 203 -1.69 13.13 -18.46
C ALA A 203 -1.84 11.68 -18.00
N ASP A 204 -1.51 11.40 -16.75
CA ASP A 204 -1.99 10.22 -16.02
C ASP A 204 -3.37 10.49 -15.44
N ILE A 205 -3.61 11.73 -14.99
CA ILE A 205 -4.90 12.23 -14.50
C ILE A 205 -5.25 13.54 -15.24
N ALA A 206 -6.46 13.62 -15.78
CA ALA A 206 -7.03 14.87 -16.30
C ALA A 206 -7.79 15.60 -15.19
N LYS A 207 -7.51 16.91 -15.01
CA LYS A 207 -8.21 17.76 -14.02
C LYS A 207 -8.98 18.85 -14.74
N ILE A 208 -10.31 18.80 -14.67
CA ILE A 208 -11.22 19.75 -15.35
C ILE A 208 -12.01 20.51 -14.30
N VAL A 209 -11.74 21.78 -14.13
CA VAL A 209 -12.37 22.64 -13.12
C VAL A 209 -12.99 23.86 -13.80
N THR A 210 -14.30 24.03 -13.64
CA THR A 210 -15.06 25.11 -14.32
C THR A 210 -15.86 25.92 -13.28
N MET A 211 -16.45 27.05 -13.68
CA MET A 211 -17.30 27.86 -12.82
C MET A 211 -18.77 27.51 -13.05
N ALA A 212 -19.52 27.18 -12.00
CA ALA A 212 -20.95 27.00 -12.09
C ALA A 212 -21.69 28.34 -12.03
N ALA A 213 -22.67 28.52 -12.91
CA ALA A 213 -23.58 29.66 -12.85
C ALA A 213 -24.48 29.54 -11.59
N PRO A 214 -24.91 30.69 -10.99
CA PRO A 214 -25.81 30.64 -9.85
C PRO A 214 -27.09 29.86 -10.15
N CYS A 215 -27.56 29.08 -9.18
CA CYS A 215 -28.82 28.32 -9.32
C CYS A 215 -30.05 29.25 -9.44
N ILE A 216 -30.97 28.89 -10.31
CA ILE A 216 -32.30 29.58 -10.42
C ILE A 216 -33.33 28.60 -9.83
N GLY A 217 -33.74 28.83 -8.56
CA GLY A 217 -34.65 27.95 -7.82
C GLY A 217 -33.91 26.80 -7.08
N ASP A 218 -34.69 25.81 -6.60
CA ASP A 218 -34.25 24.72 -5.75
C ASP A 218 -33.52 23.56 -6.49
N ASN A 219 -33.19 23.70 -7.77
CA ASN A 219 -32.54 22.65 -8.56
C ASN A 219 -31.04 22.86 -8.62
N GLN A 220 -30.29 21.75 -8.59
CA GLN A 220 -28.87 21.73 -8.83
C GLN A 220 -28.51 22.45 -10.15
N SER A 221 -27.34 23.11 -10.19
CA SER A 221 -26.88 23.80 -11.38
C SER A 221 -26.65 22.81 -12.54
N GLN A 222 -27.21 23.08 -13.70
CA GLN A 222 -26.95 22.30 -14.93
C GLN A 222 -25.47 22.22 -15.28
N ASP A 223 -24.67 23.19 -14.85
CA ASP A 223 -23.22 23.22 -15.04
C ASP A 223 -22.55 22.13 -14.21
N VAL A 224 -22.99 21.90 -12.98
CA VAL A 224 -22.53 20.81 -12.12
C VAL A 224 -22.83 19.45 -12.75
N ASP A 225 -24.07 19.23 -13.21
CA ASP A 225 -24.47 17.98 -13.88
C ASP A 225 -23.61 17.73 -15.13
N ARG A 226 -23.32 18.79 -15.88
CA ARG A 226 -22.52 18.72 -17.10
C ARG A 226 -21.08 18.34 -16.83
N VAL A 227 -20.41 18.92 -15.81
CA VAL A 227 -19.05 18.57 -15.44
C VAL A 227 -18.99 17.14 -14.87
N LEU A 228 -19.93 16.77 -14.00
CA LEU A 228 -19.97 15.45 -13.38
C LEU A 228 -20.32 14.33 -14.38
N SER A 229 -20.99 14.63 -15.50
CA SER A 229 -21.24 13.65 -16.56
C SER A 229 -19.98 13.18 -17.27
N LEU A 230 -18.83 13.87 -17.11
CA LEU A 230 -17.54 13.39 -17.62
C LEU A 230 -17.17 12.01 -17.06
N TYR A 231 -17.56 11.71 -15.81
CA TYR A 231 -17.33 10.40 -15.18
C TYR A 231 -18.07 9.23 -15.85
N ASP A 232 -19.09 9.52 -16.65
CA ASP A 232 -19.81 8.51 -17.42
C ASP A 232 -19.09 8.17 -18.75
N HIS A 233 -18.02 8.93 -19.10
CA HIS A 233 -17.31 8.81 -20.38
C HIS A 233 -15.82 8.48 -20.24
N PHE A 234 -15.23 8.75 -19.09
CA PHE A 234 -13.80 8.54 -18.80
C PHE A 234 -13.63 7.68 -17.56
N ASP A 235 -12.47 7.05 -17.44
CA ASP A 235 -12.10 6.28 -16.24
C ASP A 235 -12.11 7.20 -15.01
N PRO A 236 -12.99 6.98 -14.02
CA PRO A 236 -13.06 7.82 -12.83
C PRO A 236 -11.75 7.91 -12.04
N ALA A 237 -10.92 6.85 -12.04
CA ALA A 237 -9.63 6.83 -11.36
C ALA A 237 -8.59 7.78 -11.99
N LYS A 238 -8.84 8.22 -13.23
CA LYS A 238 -7.95 9.11 -13.99
C LYS A 238 -8.55 10.50 -14.23
N LEU A 239 -9.64 10.81 -13.55
CA LEU A 239 -10.36 12.07 -13.76
C LEU A 239 -10.62 12.79 -12.43
N ILE A 240 -10.32 14.10 -12.40
CA ILE A 240 -10.75 15.02 -11.36
C ILE A 240 -11.60 16.09 -12.04
N ALA A 241 -12.92 16.07 -11.85
CA ALA A 241 -13.82 17.01 -12.50
C ALA A 241 -14.88 17.51 -11.53
N PHE A 242 -14.95 18.85 -11.32
CA PHE A 242 -15.94 19.52 -10.47
C PHE A 242 -16.09 20.99 -10.88
N ALA A 243 -17.12 21.64 -10.36
CA ALA A 243 -17.37 23.06 -10.57
C ALA A 243 -17.01 23.91 -9.35
N MET A 244 -16.54 25.14 -9.59
CA MET A 244 -16.28 26.19 -8.61
C MET A 244 -17.53 27.06 -8.39
N GLY A 245 -17.44 27.99 -7.44
CA GLY A 245 -18.53 28.88 -7.03
C GLY A 245 -19.49 28.23 -6.03
N ASP A 246 -20.36 29.02 -5.41
CA ASP A 246 -21.31 28.51 -4.40
C ASP A 246 -22.22 27.44 -4.98
N ALA A 247 -22.69 27.61 -6.20
CA ALA A 247 -23.52 26.63 -6.91
C ALA A 247 -22.74 25.32 -7.26
N GLY A 248 -21.41 25.39 -7.31
CA GLY A 248 -20.53 24.26 -7.58
C GLY A 248 -20.02 23.56 -6.33
N LYS A 249 -20.24 24.12 -5.13
CA LYS A 249 -19.61 23.66 -3.86
C LYS A 249 -19.78 22.17 -3.62
N THR A 250 -20.97 21.60 -3.82
CA THR A 250 -21.29 20.18 -3.61
C THR A 250 -20.60 19.25 -4.61
N SER A 251 -20.30 19.72 -5.82
CA SER A 251 -19.64 18.90 -6.85
C SER A 251 -18.27 18.40 -6.45
N ARG A 252 -17.59 19.10 -5.52
CA ARG A 252 -16.30 18.67 -4.94
C ARG A 252 -16.43 17.39 -4.12
N ILE A 253 -17.57 17.12 -3.53
CA ILE A 253 -17.88 15.88 -2.82
C ILE A 253 -18.43 14.84 -3.80
N GLN A 254 -19.32 15.26 -4.70
CA GLN A 254 -19.96 14.39 -5.67
C GLN A 254 -18.92 13.74 -6.63
N CYS A 255 -17.82 14.43 -6.96
CA CYS A 255 -16.75 13.85 -7.76
C CYS A 255 -16.10 12.63 -7.07
N LEU A 256 -15.92 12.66 -5.73
CA LEU A 256 -15.44 11.49 -4.99
C LEU A 256 -16.44 10.33 -5.02
N ALA A 257 -17.74 10.64 -4.91
CA ALA A 257 -18.79 9.62 -5.05
C ALA A 257 -18.83 8.98 -6.44
N LYS A 258 -18.41 9.73 -7.49
CA LYS A 258 -18.25 9.23 -8.87
C LYS A 258 -16.95 8.42 -9.07
N GLY A 259 -16.03 8.41 -8.10
CA GLY A 259 -14.78 7.65 -8.14
C GLY A 259 -13.53 8.47 -8.47
N SER A 260 -13.59 9.81 -8.38
CA SER A 260 -12.39 10.65 -8.46
C SER A 260 -11.34 10.22 -7.44
N PRO A 261 -10.03 10.18 -7.78
CA PRO A 261 -8.99 9.77 -6.85
C PRO A 261 -8.89 10.69 -5.63
N PHE A 262 -9.07 11.99 -5.83
CA PHE A 262 -9.13 12.99 -4.77
C PHE A 262 -9.86 14.26 -5.20
N THR A 263 -10.16 15.11 -4.24
CA THR A 263 -10.74 16.44 -4.44
C THR A 263 -9.97 17.48 -3.63
N TYR A 264 -10.25 18.76 -3.82
CA TYR A 264 -9.50 19.87 -3.23
C TYR A 264 -10.29 20.60 -2.15
N ALA A 265 -9.67 20.81 -1.00
CA ALA A 265 -10.17 21.59 0.14
C ALA A 265 -9.18 22.70 0.52
N SER A 266 -9.64 23.73 1.25
CA SER A 266 -8.78 24.74 1.86
C SER A 266 -8.40 24.37 3.28
N LEU A 267 -7.29 24.89 3.79
CA LEU A 267 -6.89 24.71 5.19
C LEU A 267 -7.94 25.33 6.13
N ASN A 268 -8.36 26.54 5.82
CA ASN A 268 -9.41 27.29 6.49
C ASN A 268 -10.11 28.22 5.49
N GLU A 269 -11.16 28.93 5.89
CA GLU A 269 -11.91 29.83 5.00
C GLU A 269 -11.07 30.97 4.43
N ALA A 270 -10.11 31.49 5.19
CA ALA A 270 -9.24 32.60 4.77
C ALA A 270 -8.20 32.15 3.72
N ASP A 271 -7.84 30.88 3.72
CA ASP A 271 -6.87 30.27 2.79
C ASP A 271 -7.55 29.63 1.55
N ALA A 272 -8.84 29.92 1.29
CA ALA A 272 -9.55 29.40 0.11
C ALA A 272 -8.88 29.88 -1.19
N ALA A 273 -8.41 28.93 -2.01
CA ALA A 273 -7.71 29.19 -3.28
C ALA A 273 -8.70 29.44 -4.44
N ALA A 274 -9.98 29.09 -4.27
CA ALA A 274 -11.01 29.23 -5.31
C ALA A 274 -12.39 29.43 -4.67
N PRO A 275 -13.30 30.14 -5.37
CA PRO A 275 -14.67 30.33 -4.89
C PRO A 275 -15.39 29.00 -4.61
N GLY A 276 -16.16 28.95 -3.49
CA GLY A 276 -16.90 27.76 -3.10
C GLY A 276 -16.02 26.59 -2.62
N GLN A 277 -14.78 26.84 -2.20
CA GLN A 277 -13.94 25.83 -1.61
C GLN A 277 -14.32 25.60 -0.14
N MET A 278 -14.54 24.34 0.25
CA MET A 278 -14.79 23.94 1.63
C MET A 278 -13.47 23.75 2.38
N THR A 279 -13.51 23.91 3.70
CA THR A 279 -12.37 23.58 4.53
C THR A 279 -12.14 22.05 4.56
N THR A 280 -10.90 21.63 4.82
CA THR A 280 -10.53 20.21 4.97
C THR A 280 -11.39 19.54 6.02
N ARG A 281 -11.63 20.19 7.16
CA ARG A 281 -12.44 19.68 8.26
C ARG A 281 -13.89 19.46 7.86
N GLU A 282 -14.55 20.48 7.28
CA GLU A 282 -15.93 20.35 6.79
C GLU A 282 -16.08 19.20 5.80
N MET A 283 -15.13 19.11 4.85
CA MET A 283 -15.18 18.07 3.82
C MET A 283 -14.96 16.67 4.42
N ARG A 284 -14.03 16.52 5.39
CA ARG A 284 -13.82 15.25 6.10
C ARG A 284 -15.05 14.82 6.88
N ASP A 285 -15.72 15.75 7.58
CA ASP A 285 -16.93 15.47 8.34
C ASP A 285 -18.06 14.97 7.42
N ILE A 286 -18.19 15.54 6.23
CA ILE A 286 -19.19 15.12 5.25
C ILE A 286 -18.82 13.74 4.64
N VAL A 287 -17.56 13.56 4.25
CA VAL A 287 -17.11 12.34 3.55
C VAL A 287 -17.03 11.15 4.50
N TYR A 288 -16.45 11.34 5.68
CA TYR A 288 -16.09 10.24 6.59
C TYR A 288 -16.84 10.24 7.92
N GLY A 289 -17.68 11.23 8.20
CA GLY A 289 -18.32 11.47 9.51
C GLY A 289 -19.11 10.28 10.11
N ASN A 290 -19.28 9.19 9.35
CA ASN A 290 -19.86 7.92 9.82
C ASN A 290 -18.96 6.70 9.52
N CYS A 291 -17.74 6.91 9.05
CA CYS A 291 -16.78 5.84 8.87
C CYS A 291 -15.86 5.79 10.09
N VAL A 292 -15.56 4.59 10.56
CA VAL A 292 -14.66 4.38 11.71
C VAL A 292 -13.29 4.91 11.37
N ASN A 293 -12.82 5.94 12.09
CA ASN A 293 -11.43 6.39 12.00
C ASN A 293 -10.53 5.37 12.71
N VAL A 294 -9.52 4.87 12.03
CA VAL A 294 -8.51 3.96 12.57
C VAL A 294 -7.78 4.57 13.77
N ASN A 295 -7.67 5.89 13.84
CA ASN A 295 -6.96 6.62 14.90
C ASN A 295 -7.87 7.24 15.97
N ALA A 296 -9.19 6.97 15.98
CA ALA A 296 -10.06 7.44 17.06
C ALA A 296 -10.10 6.39 18.17
N ALA A 297 -9.38 6.64 19.26
CA ALA A 297 -9.45 5.89 20.52
C ALA A 297 -10.84 6.04 21.16
N GLY A 298 -11.86 5.36 20.62
CA GLY A 298 -13.18 5.23 21.19
C GLY A 298 -13.42 3.78 21.59
N THR A 299 -13.80 3.56 22.84
CA THR A 299 -14.13 2.22 23.38
C THR A 299 -15.30 1.60 22.62
N ALA A 300 -15.32 0.27 22.51
CA ALA A 300 -16.34 -0.53 21.80
C ALA A 300 -17.81 -0.24 22.22
N SER A 301 -18.01 0.50 23.31
CA SER A 301 -19.33 0.92 23.85
C SER A 301 -19.97 2.06 23.07
N ASP A 302 -19.17 2.92 22.41
CA ASP A 302 -19.71 4.10 21.69
C ASP A 302 -20.16 3.77 20.26
N ARG A 303 -19.83 2.57 19.77
CA ARG A 303 -20.14 2.09 18.41
C ARG A 303 -21.59 1.62 18.21
N LEU A 304 -22.34 1.41 19.31
CA LEU A 304 -23.71 0.83 19.26
C LEU A 304 -24.82 1.85 19.01
N SER A 305 -24.53 3.17 19.00
CA SER A 305 -25.55 4.23 18.84
C SER A 305 -25.68 4.81 17.42
N ALA A 306 -24.83 4.40 16.47
CA ALA A 306 -24.82 4.97 15.12
C ALA A 306 -25.45 4.07 14.03
N GLY A 307 -26.47 3.30 14.38
CA GLY A 307 -27.26 2.51 13.43
C GLY A 307 -28.29 3.37 12.69
N HIS A 308 -28.28 3.26 11.37
CA HIS A 308 -29.23 3.77 10.35
C HIS A 308 -28.93 5.14 9.76
N LEU A 309 -28.39 5.12 8.55
CA LEU A 309 -28.42 6.29 7.66
C LEU A 309 -28.74 5.89 6.22
N ASN A 310 -29.83 6.47 5.76
CA ASN A 310 -30.48 6.29 4.48
C ASN A 310 -29.90 7.19 3.38
N ALA A 311 -30.29 6.89 2.13
CA ALA A 311 -30.01 7.57 0.87
C ALA A 311 -30.33 9.09 0.82
N ASP A 312 -30.86 9.68 1.89
CA ASP A 312 -31.25 11.09 1.97
C ASP A 312 -30.07 12.07 2.14
N ARG A 313 -28.82 11.59 2.27
CA ARG A 313 -27.67 12.46 2.58
C ARG A 313 -27.12 13.28 1.43
N LEU A 314 -27.36 12.88 0.18
CA LEU A 314 -27.02 13.76 -0.94
C LEU A 314 -27.93 15.01 -0.97
N GLN A 315 -29.16 14.90 -0.43
CA GLN A 315 -30.08 16.03 -0.27
C GLN A 315 -29.85 16.81 1.04
N THR A 316 -29.35 16.16 2.11
CA THR A 316 -29.05 16.84 3.39
C THR A 316 -27.71 17.57 3.41
N ALA A 317 -26.80 17.34 2.47
CA ALA A 317 -25.60 18.16 2.32
C ALA A 317 -25.95 19.63 2.01
N GLU A 318 -27.06 19.87 1.31
CA GLU A 318 -27.59 21.22 1.09
C GLU A 318 -28.14 21.86 2.38
N ALA A 319 -28.78 21.07 3.26
CA ALA A 319 -29.39 21.57 4.50
C ALA A 319 -28.34 21.82 5.62
N THR A 320 -27.23 21.12 5.63
CA THR A 320 -26.18 21.27 6.67
C THR A 320 -25.31 22.50 6.42
N VAL A 321 -25.18 22.93 5.17
CA VAL A 321 -24.45 24.16 4.80
C VAL A 321 -25.18 25.42 5.25
N GLU A 322 -26.54 25.41 5.31
CA GLU A 322 -27.33 26.55 5.81
C GLU A 322 -27.38 26.62 7.36
N ALA A 323 -27.21 25.47 8.07
CA ALA A 323 -27.34 25.44 9.54
C ALA A 323 -26.06 25.89 10.29
N THR A 324 -24.88 25.82 9.66
CA THR A 324 -23.63 26.23 10.31
C THR A 324 -23.32 27.73 10.22
N ALA A 325 -24.11 28.49 9.48
CA ALA A 325 -23.91 29.93 9.33
C ALA A 325 -24.46 30.79 10.51
N ASN A 326 -25.18 30.19 11.47
CA ASN A 326 -25.94 30.96 12.48
C ASN A 326 -25.57 30.69 13.95
N ASP A 327 -24.48 30.03 14.27
CA ASP A 327 -24.11 29.79 15.68
C ASP A 327 -22.68 30.30 15.99
N THR A 328 -22.58 31.63 16.19
CA THR A 328 -21.42 32.26 16.81
C THR A 328 -21.81 32.62 18.25
N SER A 329 -21.46 31.76 19.20
CA SER A 329 -21.38 32.13 20.62
C SER A 329 -19.95 31.91 21.12
N GLU A 330 -19.35 33.03 21.54
CA GLU A 330 -18.04 33.15 22.18
C GLU A 330 -17.94 32.24 23.40
N GLU A 331 -16.88 31.42 23.48
CA GLU A 331 -16.28 31.00 24.74
C GLU A 331 -14.79 31.27 24.74
N THR A 332 -14.42 32.26 25.55
CA THR A 332 -13.04 32.55 25.93
C THR A 332 -12.54 31.51 26.92
N GLY A 333 -11.51 30.78 26.56
CA GLY A 333 -10.82 29.88 27.51
C GLY A 333 -9.38 29.64 27.08
N THR A 334 -8.47 30.37 27.69
CA THR A 334 -7.03 30.19 27.61
C THR A 334 -6.59 28.85 28.16
N SER A 335 -5.96 28.01 27.37
CA SER A 335 -4.85 27.16 27.83
C SER A 335 -4.00 26.66 26.66
N SER A 336 -2.73 27.01 26.72
CA SER A 336 -1.65 26.52 25.91
C SER A 336 -1.42 25.02 26.19
N GLY A 337 -1.71 24.18 25.23
CA GLY A 337 -1.32 22.79 25.18
C GLY A 337 -1.46 22.35 23.73
N ILE A 338 -0.35 22.16 23.04
CA ILE A 338 -0.32 21.54 21.72
C ILE A 338 -0.77 20.09 21.95
N ASP A 339 -2.02 19.83 21.65
CA ASP A 339 -2.54 18.44 21.60
C ASP A 339 -2.01 17.85 20.27
N ASN A 340 -0.92 17.11 20.36
CA ASN A 340 -0.45 16.29 19.26
C ASN A 340 -1.57 15.31 18.94
N GLY A 341 -2.19 15.42 17.78
CA GLY A 341 -3.17 14.46 17.27
C GLY A 341 -2.63 13.04 17.36
N PRO A 342 -3.48 11.99 17.33
CA PRO A 342 -3.03 10.61 17.54
C PRO A 342 -1.91 10.28 16.55
N GLY A 343 -0.73 9.98 17.09
CA GLY A 343 0.44 9.56 16.32
C GLY A 343 0.15 8.26 15.55
N ALA A 344 1.01 7.93 14.59
CA ALA A 344 0.92 6.66 13.88
C ALA A 344 0.95 5.49 14.88
N ALA A 345 0.15 4.45 14.64
CA ALA A 345 0.17 3.26 15.47
C ALA A 345 1.52 2.54 15.33
N GLU A 346 2.22 2.34 16.45
CA GLU A 346 3.51 1.65 16.49
C GLU A 346 3.31 0.15 16.66
N ILE A 347 3.69 -0.63 15.66
CA ILE A 347 3.48 -2.09 15.62
C ILE A 347 4.81 -2.81 15.46
N GLN A 348 5.23 -3.54 16.50
CA GLN A 348 6.38 -4.44 16.46
C GLN A 348 5.94 -5.80 15.94
N MET A 349 6.53 -6.28 14.84
CA MET A 349 6.20 -7.59 14.26
C MET A 349 6.77 -8.76 15.08
N PRO A 350 6.03 -9.89 15.19
CA PRO A 350 6.56 -11.14 15.71
C PRO A 350 7.58 -11.74 14.74
N SER A 351 8.36 -12.72 15.22
CA SER A 351 9.31 -13.44 14.38
C SER A 351 8.63 -14.22 13.26
N SER A 352 9.31 -14.31 12.12
CA SER A 352 8.89 -15.14 10.99
C SER A 352 8.78 -16.61 11.40
N LYS A 353 7.55 -17.12 11.40
CA LYS A 353 7.23 -18.51 11.68
C LYS A 353 8.00 -19.48 10.76
N SER A 354 8.06 -19.15 9.47
CA SER A 354 8.74 -19.97 8.47
C SER A 354 10.24 -20.05 8.69
N PHE A 355 10.85 -18.96 9.13
CA PHE A 355 12.27 -18.90 9.47
C PHE A 355 12.54 -19.63 10.79
N ALA A 356 11.77 -19.36 11.82
CA ALA A 356 11.92 -19.92 13.17
C ALA A 356 11.86 -21.46 13.17
N GLN A 357 10.88 -22.08 12.50
CA GLN A 357 10.79 -23.54 12.46
C GLN A 357 12.04 -24.20 11.85
N ARG A 358 12.56 -23.63 10.76
CA ARG A 358 13.80 -24.11 10.11
C ARG A 358 15.00 -23.99 11.03
N ALA A 359 15.15 -22.84 11.68
CA ALA A 359 16.24 -22.58 12.61
C ALA A 359 16.18 -23.50 13.86
N ILE A 360 14.98 -23.71 14.43
CA ILE A 360 14.77 -24.60 15.58
C ILE A 360 15.17 -26.04 15.24
N ILE A 361 14.73 -26.56 14.08
CA ILE A 361 15.09 -27.93 13.67
C ILE A 361 16.59 -28.03 13.34
N ALA A 362 17.16 -27.05 12.65
CA ALA A 362 18.61 -27.03 12.36
C ALA A 362 19.45 -26.98 13.65
N ALA A 363 19.01 -26.21 14.65
CA ALA A 363 19.63 -26.15 15.97
C ALA A 363 19.55 -27.50 16.74
N ALA A 364 18.44 -28.23 16.62
CA ALA A 364 18.30 -29.57 17.22
C ALA A 364 19.23 -30.60 16.57
N LEU A 365 19.54 -30.45 15.26
CA LEU A 365 20.45 -31.28 14.50
C LEU A 365 21.92 -30.93 14.75
N ALA A 366 22.23 -29.75 15.24
CA ALA A 366 23.57 -29.26 15.50
C ALA A 366 24.16 -29.87 16.77
N GLU A 367 25.50 -30.02 16.81
CA GLU A 367 26.22 -30.33 18.05
C GLU A 367 26.60 -29.02 18.75
N GLY A 368 26.17 -28.86 19.99
CA GLY A 368 26.45 -27.66 20.80
C GLY A 368 25.22 -26.83 21.11
N THR A 369 25.44 -25.56 21.49
CA THR A 369 24.38 -24.65 21.90
C THR A 369 24.19 -23.56 20.87
N THR A 370 22.96 -23.40 20.43
CA THR A 370 22.48 -22.34 19.52
C THR A 370 21.63 -21.36 20.30
N THR A 371 21.84 -20.08 20.07
CA THR A 371 20.95 -19.01 20.55
C THR A 371 20.19 -18.39 19.37
N LEU A 372 18.87 -18.45 19.42
CA LEU A 372 17.97 -17.79 18.46
C LEU A 372 17.40 -16.55 19.13
N ASN A 373 17.77 -15.36 18.65
CA ASN A 373 17.26 -14.08 19.15
C ASN A 373 16.02 -13.65 18.38
N GLY A 374 15.14 -12.86 19.01
CA GLY A 374 13.92 -12.36 18.39
C GLY A 374 12.81 -13.40 18.26
N TYR A 375 12.92 -14.57 18.90
CA TYR A 375 11.90 -15.61 18.90
C TYR A 375 10.57 -15.09 19.45
N SER A 376 9.49 -15.40 18.75
CA SER A 376 8.13 -15.15 19.21
C SER A 376 7.33 -16.46 19.29
N PRO A 377 6.61 -16.70 20.40
CA PRO A 377 5.80 -17.92 20.56
C PRO A 377 4.60 -17.87 19.61
N CYS A 378 4.32 -19.01 18.98
CA CYS A 378 3.05 -19.29 18.28
C CYS A 378 2.85 -20.79 18.18
N GLY A 379 1.64 -21.27 17.88
CA GLY A 379 1.34 -22.71 17.86
C GLY A 379 2.27 -23.54 16.97
N ASP A 380 2.62 -23.02 15.80
CA ASP A 380 3.52 -23.70 14.87
C ASP A 380 4.98 -23.74 15.39
N ASN A 381 5.47 -22.70 16.07
CA ASN A 381 6.80 -22.65 16.67
C ASN A 381 6.90 -23.56 17.91
N GLU A 382 5.86 -23.63 18.72
CA GLU A 382 5.77 -24.54 19.85
C GLU A 382 5.79 -26.02 19.40
N SER A 383 5.13 -26.32 18.28
CA SER A 383 5.23 -27.63 17.64
C SER A 383 6.68 -27.95 17.22
N ALA A 384 7.41 -26.99 16.64
CA ALA A 384 8.82 -27.17 16.30
C ALA A 384 9.71 -27.38 17.53
N ILE A 385 9.47 -26.67 18.63
CA ILE A 385 10.15 -26.88 19.91
C ILE A 385 9.86 -28.31 20.46
N SER A 386 8.61 -28.75 20.36
CA SER A 386 8.22 -30.10 20.79
C SER A 386 8.94 -31.19 19.97
N VAL A 387 9.05 -30.98 18.65
CA VAL A 387 9.84 -31.87 17.77
C VAL A 387 11.33 -31.82 18.14
N ALA A 388 11.93 -30.64 18.34
CA ALA A 388 13.32 -30.52 18.76
C ALA A 388 13.60 -31.29 20.08
N ARG A 389 12.68 -31.21 21.04
CA ARG A 389 12.75 -32.00 22.28
C ARG A 389 12.61 -33.50 22.04
N ALA A 390 11.69 -33.91 21.16
CA ALA A 390 11.53 -35.33 20.77
C ALA A 390 12.80 -35.87 20.06
N LEU A 391 13.53 -35.03 19.34
CA LEU A 391 14.85 -35.32 18.80
C LEU A 391 15.94 -35.33 19.87
N GLY A 392 15.62 -35.07 21.14
CA GLY A 392 16.57 -35.13 22.27
C GLY A 392 17.33 -33.82 22.55
N ALA A 393 16.99 -32.73 21.93
CA ALA A 393 17.56 -31.43 22.24
C ALA A 393 17.00 -30.85 23.56
N GLU A 394 17.87 -30.16 24.31
CA GLU A 394 17.48 -29.36 25.47
C GLU A 394 17.07 -27.98 25.00
N VAL A 395 15.83 -27.57 25.21
CA VAL A 395 15.27 -26.29 24.73
C VAL A 395 14.83 -25.44 25.91
N THR A 396 15.39 -24.22 26.00
CA THR A 396 15.10 -23.23 27.03
C THR A 396 14.62 -21.95 26.37
N VAL A 397 13.47 -21.42 26.81
CA VAL A 397 12.95 -20.11 26.41
C VAL A 397 13.36 -19.09 27.45
N GLY A 398 14.07 -18.06 27.03
CA GLY A 398 14.52 -16.96 27.87
C GLY A 398 14.09 -15.61 27.31
N LEU A 399 14.18 -14.54 28.12
CA LEU A 399 13.92 -13.18 27.68
C LEU A 399 15.15 -12.63 26.94
N ALA A 400 14.92 -11.90 25.85
CA ALA A 400 15.98 -11.22 25.13
C ALA A 400 16.44 -9.96 25.89
N TYR A 401 17.76 -9.72 25.87
CA TYR A 401 18.35 -8.48 26.40
C TYR A 401 18.91 -7.66 25.26
N LYS A 402 18.34 -6.46 25.03
CA LYS A 402 18.86 -5.51 24.05
C LYS A 402 19.39 -4.28 24.83
N GLU A 403 20.67 -3.92 24.66
CA GLU A 403 21.33 -2.79 25.33
C GLU A 403 21.17 -2.79 26.87
N GLY A 404 21.19 -3.98 27.49
CA GLY A 404 21.04 -4.12 28.94
C GLY A 404 19.61 -3.98 29.48
N LYS A 405 18.61 -3.93 28.60
CA LYS A 405 17.19 -3.91 28.95
C LYS A 405 16.49 -5.19 28.50
N VAL A 406 15.57 -5.67 29.33
CA VAL A 406 14.68 -6.78 28.96
C VAL A 406 13.67 -6.26 27.96
N VAL A 407 13.66 -6.84 26.74
CA VAL A 407 12.68 -6.54 25.71
C VAL A 407 11.47 -7.42 25.93
N LYS A 408 10.32 -6.80 26.24
CA LYS A 408 9.09 -7.50 26.66
C LYS A 408 8.48 -8.42 25.62
N ASP A 409 8.65 -8.11 24.33
CA ASP A 409 7.92 -8.73 23.22
C ASP A 409 8.82 -9.64 22.35
N SER A 410 10.08 -9.79 22.72
CA SER A 410 11.00 -10.72 22.08
C SER A 410 11.64 -11.63 23.12
N SER A 411 11.79 -12.92 22.82
CA SER A 411 12.44 -13.89 23.67
C SER A 411 13.65 -14.51 22.96
N THR A 412 14.59 -14.97 23.75
CA THR A 412 15.72 -15.74 23.27
C THR A 412 15.42 -17.22 23.44
N LEU A 413 15.61 -18.01 22.40
CA LEU A 413 15.45 -19.45 22.45
C LEU A 413 16.84 -20.10 22.41
N THR A 414 17.23 -20.77 23.48
CA THR A 414 18.48 -21.52 23.58
C THR A 414 18.23 -22.99 23.36
N ILE A 415 18.90 -23.57 22.37
CA ILE A 415 18.74 -24.98 21.97
C ILE A 415 20.11 -25.66 22.04
N LYS A 416 20.22 -26.66 22.89
CA LYS A 416 21.41 -27.49 22.97
C LYS A 416 21.13 -28.81 22.25
N GLY A 417 21.61 -28.90 21.02
CA GLY A 417 21.50 -30.09 20.19
C GLY A 417 22.60 -31.12 20.48
N ARG A 418 22.35 -32.33 20.07
CA ARG A 418 23.22 -33.50 20.33
C ARG A 418 24.04 -33.93 19.08
N GLY A 419 23.80 -33.27 17.96
CA GLY A 419 24.30 -33.70 16.65
C GLY A 419 23.46 -34.79 16.01
N ALA A 420 23.26 -34.70 14.70
CA ALA A 420 22.36 -35.59 13.97
C ALA A 420 22.73 -37.10 14.10
N ALA A 421 24.01 -37.42 14.19
CA ALA A 421 24.48 -38.81 14.31
C ALA A 421 24.09 -39.52 15.65
N ALA A 422 23.65 -38.76 16.65
CA ALA A 422 23.22 -39.29 17.96
C ALA A 422 21.71 -39.44 18.08
N LEU A 423 20.94 -39.19 17.00
CA LEU A 423 19.48 -39.13 17.00
C LEU A 423 18.91 -40.39 16.34
N GLU A 424 17.99 -41.06 17.02
CA GLU A 424 17.26 -42.22 16.51
C GLU A 424 15.75 -42.06 16.80
N PRO A 425 15.08 -41.08 16.14
CA PRO A 425 13.68 -40.82 16.39
C PRO A 425 12.75 -41.87 15.74
N GLU A 426 11.81 -42.40 16.48
CA GLU A 426 10.79 -43.33 15.97
C GLU A 426 9.47 -42.60 15.60
N THR A 427 9.09 -41.61 16.36
CA THR A 427 7.83 -40.90 16.18
C THR A 427 7.97 -39.43 16.52
N ILE A 428 7.40 -38.55 15.66
CA ILE A 428 7.25 -37.12 15.94
C ILE A 428 5.80 -36.68 15.70
N ASN A 429 5.39 -35.58 16.38
CA ASN A 429 4.12 -34.91 16.17
C ASN A 429 4.40 -33.47 15.66
N ALA A 430 3.95 -33.17 14.47
CA ALA A 430 4.11 -31.85 13.84
C ALA A 430 3.02 -30.83 14.27
N GLY A 431 2.11 -31.19 15.18
CA GLY A 431 0.96 -30.37 15.54
C GLY A 431 0.10 -30.06 14.32
N GLU A 432 -0.25 -28.81 14.15
CA GLU A 432 -0.99 -28.34 12.95
C GLU A 432 -0.07 -27.77 11.85
N SER A 433 1.27 -27.82 12.02
CA SER A 433 2.22 -27.21 11.08
C SER A 433 2.46 -28.07 9.84
N GLY A 434 1.87 -27.63 8.71
CA GLY A 434 2.12 -28.27 7.41
C GLY A 434 3.55 -28.14 6.93
N LEU A 435 4.27 -27.08 7.30
CA LEU A 435 5.71 -26.93 7.03
C LEU A 435 6.50 -27.96 7.82
N LEU A 436 6.31 -27.99 9.13
CA LEU A 436 7.06 -28.88 10.01
C LEU A 436 6.92 -30.35 9.63
N ALA A 437 5.69 -30.81 9.34
CA ALA A 437 5.44 -32.18 8.85
C ALA A 437 6.27 -32.50 7.61
N ARG A 438 6.31 -31.58 6.63
CA ARG A 438 7.07 -31.77 5.39
C ARG A 438 8.58 -31.64 5.57
N LEU A 439 9.07 -30.83 6.50
CA LEU A 439 10.50 -30.80 6.86
C LEU A 439 10.92 -32.11 7.50
N MET A 440 10.08 -32.67 8.38
CA MET A 440 10.44 -33.85 9.15
C MET A 440 10.37 -35.16 8.37
N ILE A 441 9.54 -35.28 7.33
CA ILE A 441 9.45 -36.52 6.54
C ILE A 441 10.81 -36.97 6.01
N PRO A 442 11.59 -36.17 5.25
CA PRO A 442 12.95 -36.59 4.80
C PRO A 442 13.92 -36.72 5.96
N LEU A 443 13.84 -35.87 6.99
CA LEU A 443 14.70 -35.95 8.17
C LEU A 443 14.53 -37.26 8.93
N MET A 444 13.27 -37.69 9.14
CA MET A 444 12.99 -38.97 9.78
C MET A 444 13.49 -40.17 8.98
N ALA A 445 13.48 -40.07 7.65
CA ALA A 445 14.04 -41.12 6.76
C ALA A 445 15.56 -41.25 6.83
N VAL A 446 16.29 -40.18 7.23
CA VAL A 446 17.78 -40.22 7.37
C VAL A 446 18.21 -40.45 8.81
N LEU A 447 17.46 -39.95 9.81
CA LEU A 447 17.83 -40.09 11.22
C LEU A 447 17.39 -41.42 11.84
N GLY A 448 16.30 -42.01 11.34
CA GLY A 448 15.75 -43.28 11.86
C GLY A 448 16.41 -44.53 11.27
N ASP A 449 16.05 -45.70 11.77
CA ASP A 449 16.49 -47.01 11.32
C ASP A 449 15.84 -47.50 9.99
N GLY A 450 15.01 -46.64 9.37
CA GLY A 450 14.23 -46.94 8.17
C GLY A 450 12.77 -47.24 8.46
N ASN A 451 12.30 -47.02 9.68
CA ASN A 451 10.87 -47.07 10.08
C ASN A 451 10.61 -45.94 11.05
N ALA A 452 9.74 -45.01 10.64
CA ALA A 452 9.40 -43.86 11.47
C ALA A 452 7.95 -43.44 11.24
N THR A 453 7.41 -42.65 12.16
CA THR A 453 6.03 -42.11 12.09
C THR A 453 6.04 -40.60 12.21
N VAL A 454 5.30 -39.94 11.31
CA VAL A 454 4.99 -38.52 11.42
C VAL A 454 3.49 -38.36 11.64
N SER A 455 3.12 -37.78 12.77
CA SER A 455 1.74 -37.46 13.14
C SER A 455 1.48 -35.97 13.07
N GLY A 456 0.21 -35.57 13.15
CA GLY A 456 -0.23 -34.17 13.18
C GLY A 456 -1.63 -34.06 13.78
N GLU A 457 -2.10 -32.82 13.95
CA GLU A 457 -3.34 -32.51 14.62
C GLU A 457 -4.23 -31.60 13.76
N GLY A 458 -5.49 -31.42 14.19
CA GLY A 458 -6.42 -30.44 13.62
C GLY A 458 -6.60 -30.54 12.12
N THR A 459 -6.50 -29.42 11.44
CA THR A 459 -6.69 -29.32 9.98
C THR A 459 -5.63 -30.10 9.18
N LEU A 460 -4.44 -30.29 9.73
CA LEU A 460 -3.33 -30.97 9.05
C LEU A 460 -3.66 -32.43 8.70
N THR A 461 -4.43 -33.13 9.53
CA THR A 461 -4.82 -34.53 9.31
C THR A 461 -5.63 -34.77 8.04
N ARG A 462 -6.29 -33.71 7.54
CA ARG A 462 -7.13 -33.76 6.31
C ARG A 462 -6.42 -33.17 5.08
N ARG A 463 -5.26 -32.56 5.27
CA ARG A 463 -4.51 -31.88 4.19
C ARG A 463 -3.67 -32.90 3.42
N PRO A 464 -3.85 -33.04 2.09
CA PRO A 464 -3.02 -33.94 1.30
C PRO A 464 -1.57 -33.42 1.26
N LEU A 465 -0.64 -34.34 1.36
CA LEU A 465 0.78 -34.08 1.14
C LEU A 465 1.07 -34.29 -0.36
N LYS A 466 0.60 -33.37 -1.19
CA LYS A 466 0.62 -33.46 -2.66
C LYS A 466 2.01 -33.79 -3.19
N GLY A 467 2.12 -34.86 -4.00
CA GLY A 467 3.36 -35.29 -4.62
C GLY A 467 4.38 -35.92 -3.67
N ALA A 468 4.08 -36.01 -2.36
CA ALA A 468 5.07 -36.50 -1.38
C ALA A 468 5.46 -37.97 -1.61
N ARG A 469 4.51 -38.80 -2.05
CA ARG A 469 4.78 -40.23 -2.38
C ARG A 469 5.79 -40.37 -3.51
N ASP A 470 5.60 -39.61 -4.59
CA ASP A 470 6.46 -39.69 -5.77
C ASP A 470 7.84 -39.09 -5.49
N ILE A 471 7.88 -37.94 -4.83
CA ILE A 471 9.13 -37.28 -4.46
C ILE A 471 9.96 -38.18 -3.53
N MET A 472 9.39 -38.68 -2.43
CA MET A 472 10.13 -39.54 -1.49
C MET A 472 10.44 -40.91 -2.08
N GLY A 473 9.57 -41.43 -2.94
CA GLY A 473 9.82 -42.66 -3.69
C GLY A 473 11.04 -42.57 -4.62
N ALA A 474 11.29 -41.39 -5.21
CA ALA A 474 12.49 -41.17 -6.02
C ALA A 474 13.81 -41.21 -5.22
N PHE A 475 13.71 -41.08 -3.89
CA PHE A 475 14.85 -41.21 -2.95
C PHE A 475 14.82 -42.53 -2.14
N GLY A 476 14.09 -43.56 -2.63
CA GLY A 476 14.07 -44.90 -2.00
C GLY A 476 13.12 -45.02 -0.77
N VAL A 477 12.32 -43.98 -0.46
CA VAL A 477 11.47 -43.90 0.73
C VAL A 477 10.02 -44.11 0.37
N ARG A 478 9.33 -45.02 1.08
CA ARG A 478 7.92 -45.30 0.94
C ARG A 478 7.09 -44.59 2.04
N LEU A 479 6.04 -43.91 1.65
CA LEU A 479 5.11 -43.25 2.56
C LEU A 479 3.71 -43.92 2.52
N GLU A 480 3.16 -44.25 3.69
CA GLU A 480 1.83 -44.84 3.83
C GLU A 480 1.03 -44.12 4.92
N THR A 481 -0.18 -43.64 4.58
CA THR A 481 -1.11 -43.09 5.58
C THR A 481 -1.54 -44.20 6.56
N ILE A 482 -1.50 -43.89 7.84
CA ILE A 482 -2.05 -44.79 8.86
C ILE A 482 -3.56 -44.61 8.85
N SER A 483 -4.26 -45.41 8.05
CA SER A 483 -5.71 -45.38 7.91
C SER A 483 -6.40 -46.17 9.04
N GLY A 484 -7.52 -45.65 9.60
CA GLY A 484 -8.44 -46.47 10.37
C GLY A 484 -9.04 -47.55 9.47
N THR A 485 -9.40 -48.70 10.08
CA THR A 485 -9.98 -49.85 9.36
C THR A 485 -11.23 -49.45 8.57
N GLY A 486 -11.18 -49.56 7.25
CA GLY A 486 -12.31 -49.35 6.32
C GLY A 486 -12.28 -48.16 5.41
N GLN A 487 -11.18 -47.40 5.33
CA GLN A 487 -11.01 -46.32 4.31
C GLN A 487 -10.26 -46.84 3.08
N GLU A 488 -10.74 -46.50 1.89
CA GLU A 488 -10.06 -46.75 0.63
C GLU A 488 -8.72 -45.98 0.61
N PRO A 489 -7.64 -46.56 0.02
CA PRO A 489 -6.36 -45.89 -0.11
C PRO A 489 -6.50 -44.59 -0.90
N SER A 490 -6.22 -43.43 -0.29
CA SER A 490 -6.14 -42.17 -0.99
C SER A 490 -4.96 -42.14 -1.95
N ALA A 491 -5.10 -41.51 -3.12
CA ALA A 491 -4.02 -41.28 -4.05
C ALA A 491 -2.88 -40.47 -3.41
N GLU A 492 -3.20 -39.51 -2.54
CA GLU A 492 -2.27 -38.68 -1.79
C GLU A 492 -2.14 -39.15 -0.33
N VAL A 493 -0.95 -39.00 0.25
CA VAL A 493 -0.71 -39.32 1.66
C VAL A 493 -1.12 -38.18 2.59
N HIS A 494 -1.54 -38.55 3.79
CA HIS A 494 -1.92 -37.66 4.89
C HIS A 494 -1.19 -38.07 6.18
N VAL A 495 -1.04 -37.16 7.09
CA VAL A 495 -0.65 -37.52 8.46
C VAL A 495 -1.87 -38.02 9.25
N PRO A 496 -1.72 -38.98 10.18
CA PRO A 496 -0.47 -39.68 10.51
C PRO A 496 -0.03 -40.65 9.39
N LEU A 497 1.28 -40.70 9.16
CA LEU A 497 1.85 -41.57 8.15
C LEU A 497 3.08 -42.34 8.67
N THR A 498 3.34 -43.49 8.08
CA THR A 498 4.56 -44.25 8.26
C THR A 498 5.55 -43.96 7.13
N ILE A 499 6.82 -43.91 7.48
CA ILE A 499 7.98 -43.76 6.60
C ILE A 499 8.70 -45.10 6.63
N SER A 500 8.93 -45.73 5.47
CA SER A 500 9.64 -46.98 5.36
C SER A 500 10.74 -46.89 4.31
N GLY A 501 11.91 -47.42 4.62
CA GLY A 501 13.13 -47.29 3.82
C GLY A 501 14.05 -46.19 4.29
N LYS A 502 15.28 -46.18 3.80
CA LYS A 502 16.31 -45.16 4.09
C LYS A 502 16.42 -44.21 2.92
N LEU A 503 16.67 -42.93 3.24
CA LEU A 503 16.89 -41.90 2.22
C LEU A 503 18.17 -42.24 1.45
N GLU A 504 18.10 -42.27 0.13
CA GLU A 504 19.22 -42.53 -0.76
C GLU A 504 19.59 -41.28 -1.53
N GLY A 505 20.92 -41.03 -1.70
CA GLY A 505 21.45 -39.92 -2.48
C GLY A 505 21.52 -40.22 -3.99
N GLY A 506 22.14 -39.32 -4.74
CA GLY A 506 22.43 -39.49 -6.16
C GLY A 506 21.81 -38.41 -7.07
N LYS A 507 21.59 -38.72 -8.35
CA LYS A 507 21.00 -37.78 -9.31
C LYS A 507 19.49 -38.07 -9.46
N VAL A 508 18.65 -37.15 -9.02
CA VAL A 508 17.21 -37.34 -8.96
C VAL A 508 16.50 -36.15 -9.63
N THR A 509 15.46 -36.44 -10.41
CA THR A 509 14.58 -35.39 -10.98
C THR A 509 13.22 -35.48 -10.29
N VAL A 510 12.72 -34.37 -9.77
CA VAL A 510 11.42 -34.27 -9.11
C VAL A 510 10.67 -33.01 -9.53
N SER A 511 9.33 -33.06 -9.46
CA SER A 511 8.49 -31.88 -9.72
C SER A 511 8.34 -31.01 -8.45
N GLY A 512 8.56 -29.69 -8.60
CA GLY A 512 8.29 -28.68 -7.59
C GLY A 512 6.84 -28.18 -7.56
N SER A 513 5.95 -28.70 -8.42
CA SER A 513 4.56 -28.23 -8.53
C SER A 513 3.76 -28.36 -7.24
N GLY A 514 4.13 -29.29 -6.33
CA GLY A 514 3.57 -29.46 -5.00
C GLY A 514 3.97 -28.36 -3.99
N GLY A 515 4.97 -27.54 -4.32
CA GLY A 515 5.53 -26.48 -3.48
C GLY A 515 6.89 -26.80 -2.89
N SER A 516 7.49 -25.82 -2.22
CA SER A 516 8.89 -25.88 -1.72
C SER A 516 9.10 -26.63 -0.40
N GLN A 517 8.04 -26.93 0.37
CA GLN A 517 8.21 -27.35 1.78
C GLN A 517 8.86 -28.73 1.93
N LEU A 518 8.44 -29.72 1.10
CA LEU A 518 9.07 -31.06 1.14
C LEU A 518 10.49 -31.03 0.59
N ILE A 519 10.73 -30.22 -0.45
CA ILE A 519 12.08 -29.99 -0.98
C ILE A 519 12.97 -29.34 0.08
N SER A 520 12.46 -28.37 0.85
CA SER A 520 13.17 -27.81 2.01
C SER A 520 13.58 -28.90 3.01
N GLY A 521 12.70 -29.87 3.29
CA GLY A 521 13.01 -31.01 4.13
C GLY A 521 14.13 -31.88 3.54
N LEU A 522 14.12 -32.12 2.22
CA LEU A 522 15.21 -32.82 1.52
C LEU A 522 16.54 -32.05 1.63
N LEU A 523 16.53 -30.71 1.46
CA LEU A 523 17.71 -29.87 1.62
C LEU A 523 18.28 -29.95 3.04
N MET A 524 17.44 -30.17 4.06
CA MET A 524 17.88 -30.37 5.44
C MET A 524 18.41 -31.81 5.68
N ALA A 525 17.87 -32.81 5.01
CA ALA A 525 18.19 -34.23 5.27
C ALA A 525 19.38 -34.72 4.46
N LEU A 526 19.46 -34.40 3.15
CA LEU A 526 20.49 -34.95 2.24
C LEU A 526 21.92 -34.60 2.58
N PRO A 527 22.29 -33.46 3.18
CA PRO A 527 23.65 -33.19 3.63
C PRO A 527 24.18 -34.19 4.67
N LEU A 528 23.26 -34.85 5.43
CA LEU A 528 23.61 -35.84 6.44
C LEU A 528 24.00 -37.22 5.86
N LEU A 529 23.65 -37.50 4.59
CA LEU A 529 24.08 -38.69 3.87
C LEU A 529 25.60 -38.63 3.60
N GLN A 530 26.22 -39.79 3.34
CA GLN A 530 27.61 -39.82 2.92
C GLN A 530 27.81 -39.47 1.44
N GLU A 531 26.79 -39.67 0.63
CA GLU A 531 26.81 -39.52 -0.83
C GLU A 531 26.36 -38.09 -1.25
N ASP A 532 27.06 -37.59 -2.29
CA ASP A 532 26.64 -36.33 -2.94
C ASP A 532 25.31 -36.53 -3.66
N THR A 533 24.46 -35.52 -3.63
CA THR A 533 23.16 -35.53 -4.32
C THR A 533 23.00 -34.35 -5.24
N VAL A 534 22.40 -34.56 -6.41
CA VAL A 534 21.95 -33.51 -7.34
C VAL A 534 20.47 -33.67 -7.60
N ILE A 535 19.70 -32.68 -7.22
CA ILE A 535 18.25 -32.62 -7.49
C ILE A 535 18.00 -31.70 -8.68
N ARG A 536 17.37 -32.24 -9.71
CA ARG A 536 16.79 -31.47 -10.79
C ARG A 536 15.30 -31.21 -10.47
N LEU A 537 14.99 -29.98 -10.06
CA LEU A 537 13.66 -29.58 -9.66
C LEU A 537 12.95 -28.89 -10.82
N THR A 538 11.98 -29.56 -11.44
CA THR A 538 11.17 -29.02 -12.54
C THR A 538 9.92 -28.31 -11.98
N GLU A 539 9.40 -27.32 -12.69
CA GLU A 539 8.21 -26.55 -12.28
C GLU A 539 8.27 -26.02 -10.83
N PRO A 540 9.40 -25.36 -10.43
CA PRO A 540 9.55 -24.92 -9.05
C PRO A 540 8.47 -23.92 -8.67
N LYS A 541 7.95 -24.02 -7.43
CA LYS A 541 6.96 -23.11 -6.86
C LYS A 541 7.38 -22.70 -5.46
N SER A 542 7.02 -21.47 -5.07
CA SER A 542 7.41 -20.86 -3.79
C SER A 542 8.94 -20.89 -3.60
N ILE A 543 9.67 -20.51 -4.63
CA ILE A 543 11.14 -20.54 -4.73
C ILE A 543 11.80 -19.79 -3.56
N PRO A 544 11.35 -18.59 -3.13
CA PRO A 544 11.95 -17.86 -2.02
C PRO A 544 12.12 -18.68 -0.75
N TYR A 545 11.18 -19.58 -0.45
CA TYR A 545 11.26 -20.44 0.75
C TYR A 545 12.32 -21.54 0.65
N LEU A 546 12.79 -21.92 -0.56
CA LEU A 546 13.98 -22.76 -0.72
C LEU A 546 15.23 -21.99 -0.31
N PHE A 547 15.32 -20.72 -0.72
CA PHE A 547 16.45 -19.85 -0.36
C PHE A 547 16.49 -19.53 1.13
N ILE A 548 15.33 -19.31 1.81
CA ILE A 548 15.29 -19.23 3.27
C ILE A 548 15.89 -20.51 3.90
N THR A 549 15.54 -21.68 3.36
CA THR A 549 16.11 -22.95 3.87
C THR A 549 17.61 -22.98 3.66
N MET A 550 18.10 -22.62 2.48
CA MET A 550 19.54 -22.60 2.16
C MET A 550 20.30 -21.58 3.03
N ASP A 551 19.69 -20.42 3.32
CA ASP A 551 20.29 -19.39 4.17
C ASP A 551 20.41 -19.87 5.62
N VAL A 552 19.35 -20.46 6.19
CA VAL A 552 19.41 -21.09 7.51
C VAL A 552 20.47 -22.18 7.53
N LEU A 553 20.51 -23.07 6.56
CA LEU A 553 21.51 -24.15 6.47
C LEU A 553 22.92 -23.60 6.39
N LYS A 554 23.16 -22.54 5.63
CA LYS A 554 24.46 -21.85 5.53
C LYS A 554 24.89 -21.30 6.88
N ALA A 555 24.00 -20.71 7.68
CA ALA A 555 24.30 -20.24 9.03
C ALA A 555 24.75 -21.38 9.95
N PHE A 556 24.13 -22.56 9.81
CA PHE A 556 24.52 -23.78 10.53
C PHE A 556 25.68 -24.53 9.88
N GLY A 557 26.40 -23.91 8.95
CA GLY A 557 27.63 -24.44 8.33
C GLY A 557 27.44 -25.48 7.23
N VAL A 558 26.18 -25.73 6.81
CA VAL A 558 25.83 -26.62 5.69
C VAL A 558 25.88 -25.86 4.37
N LYS A 559 26.51 -26.40 3.36
CA LYS A 559 26.71 -25.76 2.06
C LYS A 559 25.90 -26.48 0.98
N ILE A 560 25.01 -25.72 0.35
CA ILE A 560 24.23 -26.11 -0.82
C ILE A 560 24.37 -25.01 -1.84
N TRP A 561 24.48 -25.32 -3.12
CA TRP A 561 24.41 -24.33 -4.18
C TRP A 561 23.41 -24.78 -5.24
N CYS A 562 22.96 -23.86 -6.05
CA CYS A 562 22.00 -24.15 -7.10
C CYS A 562 22.31 -23.35 -8.38
N ASP A 563 21.89 -23.90 -9.49
CA ASP A 563 21.80 -23.24 -10.78
C ASP A 563 20.32 -23.11 -11.11
N MET A 564 19.91 -21.92 -11.54
CA MET A 564 18.52 -21.62 -11.93
C MET A 564 18.44 -21.49 -13.44
N GLU A 565 17.47 -22.14 -14.04
CA GLU A 565 17.25 -22.14 -15.47
C GLU A 565 15.82 -21.64 -15.80
N GLY A 566 15.70 -20.88 -16.89
CA GLY A 566 14.44 -20.37 -17.40
C GLY A 566 14.56 -19.99 -18.86
N GLY A 567 13.44 -19.53 -19.47
CA GLY A 567 13.43 -19.02 -20.84
C GLY A 567 14.18 -17.69 -21.00
N PRO A 568 14.10 -17.05 -22.18
CA PRO A 568 14.68 -15.72 -22.42
C PRO A 568 14.17 -14.66 -21.41
N GLU A 569 12.92 -14.78 -20.97
CA GLU A 569 12.30 -13.87 -19.98
C GLU A 569 13.05 -13.94 -18.64
N PHE A 570 13.35 -15.15 -18.14
CA PHE A 570 14.13 -15.31 -16.91
C PHE A 570 15.56 -14.77 -17.06
N ALA A 571 16.17 -14.94 -18.25
CA ALA A 571 17.53 -14.45 -18.49
C ALA A 571 17.62 -12.91 -18.42
N GLU A 572 16.55 -12.20 -18.77
CA GLU A 572 16.45 -10.74 -18.71
C GLU A 572 15.99 -10.24 -17.33
N SER A 573 14.92 -10.83 -16.78
CA SER A 573 14.25 -10.34 -15.55
C SER A 573 14.93 -10.83 -14.27
N GLN A 574 15.50 -12.04 -14.30
CA GLN A 574 15.89 -12.80 -13.09
C GLN A 574 14.72 -13.00 -12.10
N ASP A 575 13.47 -12.81 -12.57
CA ASP A 575 12.27 -13.01 -11.77
C ASP A 575 12.04 -14.50 -11.49
N TRP A 576 11.82 -14.82 -10.24
CA TRP A 576 11.55 -16.21 -9.82
C TRP A 576 10.30 -16.81 -10.46
N ASN A 577 9.34 -15.98 -10.90
CA ASN A 577 8.15 -16.42 -11.60
C ASN A 577 8.46 -17.00 -12.99
N ASP A 578 9.53 -16.55 -13.62
CA ASP A 578 9.99 -16.99 -14.93
C ASP A 578 10.96 -18.21 -14.87
N CYS A 579 11.34 -18.63 -13.64
CA CYS A 579 12.20 -19.79 -13.44
C CYS A 579 11.44 -21.10 -13.69
N THR A 580 11.91 -21.91 -14.61
CA THR A 580 11.29 -23.20 -15.00
C THR A 580 11.95 -24.41 -14.35
N GLU A 581 13.21 -24.30 -13.94
CA GLU A 581 13.99 -25.38 -13.36
C GLU A 581 15.07 -24.88 -12.40
N ILE A 582 15.32 -25.65 -11.33
CA ILE A 582 16.44 -25.42 -10.41
C ILE A 582 17.23 -26.72 -10.26
N VAL A 583 18.54 -26.64 -10.47
CA VAL A 583 19.47 -27.75 -10.20
C VAL A 583 20.15 -27.50 -8.87
N LEU A 584 19.82 -28.29 -7.87
CA LEU A 584 20.36 -28.19 -6.50
C LEU A 584 21.49 -29.17 -6.31
N HIS A 585 22.65 -28.68 -5.88
CA HIS A 585 23.87 -29.47 -5.62
C HIS A 585 24.14 -29.56 -4.12
N ILE A 586 24.05 -30.78 -3.57
CA ILE A 586 24.12 -31.05 -2.15
C ILE A 586 25.33 -31.98 -1.91
N LYS A 587 26.35 -31.51 -1.18
CA LYS A 587 27.44 -32.35 -0.71
C LYS A 587 26.97 -33.23 0.45
N GLY A 588 27.32 -34.50 0.41
CA GLY A 588 27.15 -35.41 1.53
C GLY A 588 28.24 -35.26 2.60
N GLY A 589 28.12 -36.00 3.71
CA GLY A 589 29.06 -36.00 4.82
C GLY A 589 29.14 -34.68 5.62
N GLN A 590 28.13 -33.82 5.53
CA GLN A 590 28.09 -32.57 6.28
C GLN A 590 27.45 -32.78 7.65
N SER A 591 27.78 -31.90 8.59
CA SER A 591 27.19 -31.84 9.92
C SER A 591 26.79 -30.42 10.24
N TYR A 592 25.73 -30.28 11.02
CA TYR A 592 25.23 -28.98 11.50
C TYR A 592 26.11 -28.48 12.64
N LYS A 593 26.45 -27.20 12.62
CA LYS A 593 27.23 -26.50 13.65
C LYS A 593 26.37 -25.54 14.39
N ALA A 594 26.42 -25.57 15.71
CA ALA A 594 25.72 -24.62 16.54
C ALA A 594 26.17 -23.18 16.25
N THR A 595 25.22 -22.25 16.19
CA THR A 595 25.47 -20.85 15.88
C THR A 595 24.41 -19.98 16.55
N ASP A 596 24.78 -18.75 16.83
CA ASP A 596 23.79 -17.74 17.24
C ASP A 596 23.22 -17.05 15.99
N MET A 597 21.91 -16.81 15.98
CA MET A 597 21.27 -16.14 14.85
C MET A 597 20.04 -15.33 15.29
N ASP A 598 19.78 -14.25 14.58
CA ASP A 598 18.60 -13.43 14.76
C ASP A 598 17.50 -13.93 13.81
N ILE A 599 16.28 -14.04 14.33
CA ILE A 599 15.09 -14.36 13.53
C ILE A 599 14.42 -13.05 13.14
N GLU A 600 14.29 -12.83 11.85
CA GLU A 600 13.61 -11.65 11.29
C GLU A 600 12.10 -11.67 11.52
N GLY A 601 11.44 -10.50 11.40
CA GLY A 601 9.99 -10.37 11.52
C GLY A 601 9.21 -11.01 10.38
N ASP A 602 7.93 -11.29 10.64
CA ASP A 602 7.03 -12.00 9.73
C ASP A 602 6.34 -11.05 8.75
N TRP A 603 6.76 -11.05 7.49
CA TRP A 603 6.16 -10.24 6.43
C TRP A 603 4.71 -10.61 6.10
N SER A 604 4.34 -11.90 6.24
CA SER A 604 2.97 -12.35 6.04
C SER A 604 2.00 -11.70 7.03
N SER A 605 2.44 -11.56 8.29
CA SER A 605 1.66 -10.93 9.37
C SER A 605 1.64 -9.42 9.22
N ALA A 606 2.79 -8.81 8.87
CA ALA A 606 2.94 -7.38 8.65
C ALA A 606 2.03 -6.85 7.55
N ALA A 607 1.83 -7.63 6.47
CA ALA A 607 0.98 -7.26 5.35
C ALA A 607 -0.41 -6.76 5.76
N ASN A 608 -1.00 -7.31 6.83
CA ASN A 608 -2.32 -6.89 7.30
C ASN A 608 -2.31 -5.47 7.88
N PHE A 609 -1.27 -5.11 8.62
CA PHE A 609 -1.11 -3.76 9.18
C PHE A 609 -0.75 -2.75 8.10
N LEU A 610 0.14 -3.11 7.17
CA LEU A 610 0.52 -2.27 6.04
C LEU A 610 -0.69 -1.95 5.13
N VAL A 611 -1.51 -2.96 4.84
CA VAL A 611 -2.75 -2.78 4.06
C VAL A 611 -3.76 -1.92 4.84
N ALA A 612 -3.93 -2.16 6.15
CA ALA A 612 -4.81 -1.34 6.98
C ALA A 612 -4.36 0.13 6.98
N GLY A 613 -3.05 0.39 7.12
CA GLY A 613 -2.47 1.73 7.04
C GLY A 613 -2.74 2.41 5.69
N ALA A 614 -2.49 1.71 4.58
CA ALA A 614 -2.69 2.25 3.24
C ALA A 614 -4.15 2.64 2.94
N ILE A 615 -5.12 1.94 3.53
CA ILE A 615 -6.55 2.19 3.31
C ILE A 615 -7.11 3.21 4.31
N PHE A 616 -6.76 3.09 5.61
CA PHE A 616 -7.51 3.74 6.68
C PHE A 616 -6.73 4.83 7.43
N GLY A 617 -5.40 4.73 7.57
CA GLY A 617 -4.65 5.72 8.35
C GLY A 617 -3.15 5.45 8.42
N LYS A 618 -2.48 6.04 9.41
CA LYS A 618 -1.03 5.96 9.59
C LYS A 618 -0.65 4.77 10.47
N VAL A 619 0.31 3.96 10.02
CA VAL A 619 0.86 2.81 10.76
C VAL A 619 2.37 2.74 10.60
N ASN A 620 3.09 2.58 11.71
CA ASN A 620 4.52 2.32 11.75
C ASN A 620 4.76 0.86 12.10
N VAL A 621 5.46 0.13 11.22
CA VAL A 621 5.74 -1.30 11.39
C VAL A 621 7.24 -1.50 11.54
N SER A 622 7.66 -2.08 12.65
CA SER A 622 9.07 -2.35 12.98
C SER A 622 9.37 -3.85 13.12
N GLY A 623 10.67 -4.20 13.07
CA GLY A 623 11.16 -5.57 13.20
C GLY A 623 11.18 -6.35 11.89
N LEU A 624 10.94 -5.72 10.77
CA LEU A 624 11.02 -6.32 9.44
C LEU A 624 12.40 -6.07 8.81
N ASP A 625 12.84 -6.97 7.93
CA ASP A 625 14.05 -6.80 7.13
C ASP A 625 13.63 -6.63 5.66
N THR A 626 13.93 -5.48 5.07
CA THR A 626 13.58 -5.17 3.67
C THR A 626 14.47 -5.91 2.65
N LYS A 627 15.52 -6.60 3.11
CA LYS A 627 16.34 -7.52 2.32
C LYS A 627 15.96 -8.99 2.55
N SER A 628 14.84 -9.23 3.23
CA SER A 628 14.35 -10.57 3.55
C SER A 628 14.11 -11.42 2.29
N LEU A 629 14.39 -12.71 2.42
CA LEU A 629 14.04 -13.73 1.42
C LEU A 629 12.59 -14.22 1.55
N GLN A 630 11.78 -13.67 2.46
CA GLN A 630 10.37 -14.03 2.58
C GLN A 630 9.61 -13.57 1.32
N ALA A 631 8.90 -14.50 0.66
CA ALA A 631 8.10 -14.18 -0.52
C ALA A 631 7.06 -13.09 -0.25
N ASP A 632 6.60 -13.01 0.99
CA ASP A 632 5.56 -12.08 1.41
C ASP A 632 6.07 -10.62 1.55
N LEU A 633 7.38 -10.38 1.37
CA LEU A 633 7.94 -9.04 1.12
C LEU A 633 7.29 -8.39 -0.12
N SER A 634 6.81 -9.19 -1.08
CA SER A 634 6.06 -8.70 -2.26
C SER A 634 4.82 -7.86 -1.92
N ILE A 635 4.39 -7.82 -0.66
CA ILE A 635 3.34 -6.87 -0.24
C ILE A 635 3.77 -5.41 -0.49
N MET A 636 5.06 -5.11 -0.41
CA MET A 636 5.59 -3.78 -0.71
C MET A 636 5.35 -3.42 -2.18
N ASP A 637 5.63 -4.36 -3.10
CA ASP A 637 5.41 -4.18 -4.54
C ASP A 637 3.92 -4.03 -4.85
N ILE A 638 3.07 -4.86 -4.22
CA ILE A 638 1.60 -4.79 -4.37
C ILE A 638 1.07 -3.43 -3.91
N LEU A 639 1.55 -2.92 -2.78
CA LEU A 639 1.15 -1.63 -2.24
C LEU A 639 1.64 -0.47 -3.10
N MET A 640 2.88 -0.54 -3.61
CA MET A 640 3.42 0.47 -4.53
C MET A 640 2.65 0.49 -5.86
N GLU A 641 2.32 -0.68 -6.43
CA GLU A 641 1.51 -0.76 -7.65
C GLU A 641 0.10 -0.21 -7.44
N ALA A 642 -0.48 -0.44 -6.25
CA ALA A 642 -1.74 0.16 -5.86
C ALA A 642 -1.65 1.68 -5.61
N GLY A 643 -0.46 2.27 -5.56
CA GLY A 643 -0.23 3.69 -5.30
C GLY A 643 -0.25 4.07 -3.82
N ALA A 644 0.05 3.13 -2.93
CA ALA A 644 0.17 3.43 -1.49
C ALA A 644 1.36 4.33 -1.20
N SER A 645 1.23 5.17 -0.18
CA SER A 645 2.31 6.00 0.35
C SER A 645 3.09 5.21 1.39
N LEU A 646 4.35 4.90 1.07
CA LEU A 646 5.25 4.08 1.85
C LEU A 646 6.59 4.79 2.00
N SER A 647 7.15 4.79 3.21
CA SER A 647 8.54 5.21 3.44
C SER A 647 9.23 4.29 4.45
N GLN A 648 10.55 4.22 4.39
CA GLN A 648 11.37 3.51 5.36
C GLN A 648 12.21 4.53 6.12
N MET A 649 12.09 4.55 7.44
CA MET A 649 12.89 5.39 8.31
C MET A 649 14.20 4.65 8.70
N GLY A 650 15.35 5.31 8.54
CA GLY A 650 16.66 4.73 8.82
C GLY A 650 17.40 4.34 7.54
N ASP A 651 17.95 5.31 6.82
CA ASP A 651 18.47 5.24 5.43
C ASP A 651 19.43 4.08 5.10
N ASP A 652 20.17 3.54 6.08
CA ASP A 652 21.15 2.45 5.87
C ASP A 652 20.80 1.15 6.62
N ASP A 653 19.76 1.14 7.48
CA ASP A 653 19.37 -0.04 8.24
C ASP A 653 18.22 -0.78 7.53
N PRO A 654 18.44 -1.99 6.96
CA PRO A 654 17.38 -2.78 6.34
C PRO A 654 16.27 -3.20 7.33
N ARG A 655 16.52 -3.05 8.64
CA ARG A 655 15.56 -3.28 9.73
C ARG A 655 14.92 -2.00 10.26
N GLY A 656 14.94 -0.92 9.48
CA GLY A 656 14.26 0.34 9.79
C GLY A 656 12.75 0.18 9.94
N VAL A 657 12.12 1.23 10.43
CA VAL A 657 10.66 1.29 10.58
C VAL A 657 10.03 1.56 9.21
N ILE A 658 9.06 0.73 8.81
CA ILE A 658 8.26 0.96 7.61
C ILE A 658 7.06 1.81 8.03
N HIS A 659 6.98 2.99 7.46
CA HIS A 659 5.86 3.90 7.61
C HIS A 659 4.92 3.75 6.43
N VAL A 660 3.62 3.57 6.69
CA VAL A 660 2.58 3.52 5.68
C VAL A 660 1.41 4.40 6.08
N GLN A 661 0.85 5.10 5.11
CA GLN A 661 -0.31 5.93 5.35
C GLN A 661 -1.29 5.89 4.19
N LYS A 662 -2.50 6.40 4.46
CA LYS A 662 -3.60 6.47 3.52
C LYS A 662 -3.20 7.18 2.23
N ALA A 663 -3.54 6.56 1.10
CA ALA A 663 -3.27 7.07 -0.24
C ALA A 663 -4.46 6.85 -1.19
N PRO A 664 -4.54 7.55 -2.34
CA PRO A 664 -5.51 7.25 -3.39
C PRO A 664 -5.11 5.94 -4.08
N LEU A 665 -5.77 4.84 -3.66
CA LEU A 665 -5.44 3.50 -4.15
C LEU A 665 -6.12 3.19 -5.48
N ASN A 666 -5.36 2.65 -6.42
CA ASN A 666 -5.78 2.22 -7.75
C ASN A 666 -5.76 0.70 -7.89
N ALA A 667 -6.55 0.17 -8.82
CA ALA A 667 -6.55 -1.24 -9.16
C ALA A 667 -5.16 -1.68 -9.67
N PHE A 668 -4.79 -2.93 -9.35
CA PHE A 668 -3.51 -3.53 -9.65
C PHE A 668 -3.65 -4.92 -10.32
N ASP A 669 -2.62 -5.39 -11.04
CA ASP A 669 -2.56 -6.73 -11.67
C ASP A 669 -1.26 -7.42 -11.24
N VAL A 670 -1.32 -8.35 -10.29
CA VAL A 670 -0.15 -8.98 -9.67
C VAL A 670 -0.17 -10.49 -9.74
N ASP A 671 1.02 -11.10 -9.66
CA ASP A 671 1.22 -12.55 -9.57
C ASP A 671 1.58 -12.94 -8.12
N ALA A 672 0.66 -13.65 -7.44
CA ALA A 672 0.84 -14.15 -6.09
C ALA A 672 1.20 -15.66 -6.04
N ASN A 673 1.69 -16.26 -7.13
CA ASN A 673 2.07 -17.67 -7.18
C ASN A 673 3.15 -18.03 -6.15
N ASN A 674 4.09 -17.14 -5.88
CA ASN A 674 5.15 -17.33 -4.89
C ASN A 674 4.78 -16.91 -3.47
N CYS A 675 3.78 -16.02 -3.30
CA CYS A 675 3.32 -15.47 -2.02
C CYS A 675 1.82 -15.73 -1.74
N PRO A 676 1.34 -16.99 -1.78
CA PRO A 676 -0.09 -17.30 -1.65
C PRO A 676 -0.69 -16.94 -0.29
N ASP A 677 0.13 -16.61 0.70
CA ASP A 677 -0.31 -16.20 2.04
C ASP A 677 -0.72 -14.71 2.09
N LEU A 678 -0.29 -13.91 1.12
CA LEU A 678 -0.76 -12.53 0.93
C LEU A 678 -2.15 -12.43 0.30
N PHE A 679 -2.61 -13.49 -0.36
CA PHE A 679 -3.82 -13.45 -1.19
C PHE A 679 -5.07 -12.93 -0.45
N PRO A 680 -5.38 -13.36 0.79
CA PRO A 680 -6.56 -12.88 1.52
C PRO A 680 -6.52 -11.37 1.76
N VAL A 681 -5.40 -10.84 2.26
CA VAL A 681 -5.28 -9.40 2.56
C VAL A 681 -5.15 -8.56 1.30
N ALA A 682 -4.49 -9.05 0.24
CA ALA A 682 -4.43 -8.39 -1.07
C ALA A 682 -5.83 -8.31 -1.72
N ALA A 683 -6.69 -9.31 -1.50
CA ALA A 683 -8.08 -9.27 -1.95
C ALA A 683 -8.90 -8.21 -1.21
N VAL A 684 -8.64 -7.98 0.08
CA VAL A 684 -9.24 -6.87 0.84
C VAL A 684 -8.71 -5.53 0.35
N LEU A 685 -7.39 -5.40 0.12
CA LEU A 685 -6.81 -4.20 -0.50
C LEU A 685 -7.50 -3.87 -1.83
N ALA A 686 -7.63 -4.86 -2.72
CA ALA A 686 -8.29 -4.72 -4.01
C ALA A 686 -9.73 -4.22 -3.89
N ALA A 687 -10.46 -4.61 -2.84
CA ALA A 687 -11.82 -4.12 -2.60
C ALA A 687 -11.86 -2.59 -2.35
N PHE A 688 -10.78 -2.00 -1.83
CA PHE A 688 -10.67 -0.56 -1.56
C PHE A 688 -9.88 0.22 -2.64
N CYS A 689 -9.36 -0.45 -3.66
CA CYS A 689 -8.70 0.17 -4.80
C CYS A 689 -9.75 0.59 -5.85
N GLN A 690 -9.57 1.76 -6.47
CA GLN A 690 -10.48 2.22 -7.52
C GLN A 690 -10.25 1.46 -8.82
N GLY A 691 -11.27 0.74 -9.31
CA GLY A 691 -11.21 -0.01 -10.57
C GLY A 691 -11.27 -1.53 -10.38
N THR A 692 -10.69 -2.28 -11.31
CA THR A 692 -10.74 -3.76 -11.31
C THR A 692 -9.35 -4.35 -11.18
N SER A 693 -9.05 -4.90 -10.00
CA SER A 693 -7.79 -5.58 -9.71
C SER A 693 -7.83 -7.05 -10.15
N LYS A 694 -6.65 -7.61 -10.49
CA LYS A 694 -6.47 -9.01 -10.84
C LYS A 694 -5.31 -9.60 -10.07
N ILE A 695 -5.55 -10.72 -9.39
CA ILE A 695 -4.53 -11.43 -8.61
C ILE A 695 -4.40 -12.85 -9.19
N ALA A 696 -3.25 -13.15 -9.80
CA ALA A 696 -2.93 -14.49 -10.33
C ALA A 696 -2.44 -15.42 -9.22
N GLY A 697 -2.51 -16.75 -9.44
CA GLY A 697 -2.06 -17.74 -8.47
C GLY A 697 -3.18 -18.45 -7.70
N VAL A 698 -4.43 -18.36 -8.18
CA VAL A 698 -5.60 -19.02 -7.54
C VAL A 698 -5.39 -20.52 -7.37
N GLY A 699 -4.74 -21.18 -8.35
CA GLY A 699 -4.42 -22.61 -8.30
C GLY A 699 -3.55 -23.03 -7.12
N ARG A 700 -2.84 -22.10 -6.47
CA ARG A 700 -2.01 -22.34 -5.30
C ARG A 700 -2.80 -22.42 -3.98
N LEU A 701 -4.07 -22.01 -3.99
CA LEU A 701 -4.87 -21.81 -2.79
C LEU A 701 -5.68 -23.05 -2.37
N ALA A 702 -5.88 -24.01 -3.27
CA ALA A 702 -6.78 -25.16 -3.08
C ALA A 702 -6.38 -26.13 -1.93
N ASN A 703 -5.10 -26.18 -1.55
CA ASN A 703 -4.59 -27.16 -0.57
C ASN A 703 -3.89 -26.47 0.63
N LYS A 704 -4.41 -25.33 1.04
CA LYS A 704 -3.97 -24.61 2.25
C LYS A 704 -4.75 -25.13 3.48
N GLU A 705 -4.92 -24.34 4.51
CA GLU A 705 -5.72 -24.62 5.70
C GLU A 705 -7.20 -24.91 5.34
N SER A 706 -7.66 -24.23 4.30
CA SER A 706 -8.98 -24.37 3.64
C SER A 706 -8.81 -24.44 2.12
N ASP A 707 -9.88 -24.62 1.36
CA ASP A 707 -9.93 -24.16 -0.04
C ASP A 707 -9.99 -22.63 -0.01
N ARG A 708 -8.81 -22.02 0.16
CA ARG A 708 -8.66 -20.59 0.40
C ARG A 708 -9.21 -19.77 -0.76
N ALA A 709 -9.18 -20.28 -2.00
CA ALA A 709 -9.73 -19.58 -3.16
C ALA A 709 -11.24 -19.37 -3.03
N GLN A 710 -11.96 -20.44 -2.67
CA GLN A 710 -13.41 -20.37 -2.45
C GLN A 710 -13.76 -19.59 -1.17
N ALA A 711 -12.94 -19.71 -0.13
CA ALA A 711 -13.12 -18.94 1.12
C ALA A 711 -13.01 -17.43 0.86
N ILE A 712 -11.97 -16.98 0.13
CA ILE A 712 -11.79 -15.55 -0.23
C ILE A 712 -12.93 -15.08 -1.12
N LEU A 713 -13.30 -15.84 -2.15
CA LEU A 713 -14.41 -15.46 -3.04
C LEU A 713 -15.72 -15.30 -2.27
N SER A 714 -16.02 -16.26 -1.39
CA SER A 714 -17.22 -16.23 -0.53
C SER A 714 -17.20 -15.03 0.43
N MET A 715 -16.05 -14.76 1.05
CA MET A 715 -15.83 -13.59 1.91
C MET A 715 -16.12 -12.29 1.15
N LEU A 716 -15.52 -12.09 -0.03
CA LEU A 716 -15.70 -10.87 -0.84
C LEU A 716 -17.16 -10.67 -1.26
N VAL A 717 -17.82 -11.73 -1.72
CA VAL A 717 -19.25 -11.68 -2.11
C VAL A 717 -20.13 -11.33 -0.91
N GLN A 718 -19.85 -11.91 0.26
CA GLN A 718 -20.59 -11.63 1.49
C GLN A 718 -20.34 -10.19 1.99
N LEU A 719 -19.11 -9.67 1.84
CA LEU A 719 -18.76 -8.26 2.09
C LEU A 719 -19.45 -7.28 1.11
N GLY A 720 -20.14 -7.78 0.08
CA GLY A 720 -20.79 -6.96 -0.95
C GLY A 720 -19.85 -6.53 -2.07
N VAL A 721 -18.68 -7.15 -2.19
CA VAL A 721 -17.69 -6.87 -3.24
C VAL A 721 -17.96 -7.78 -4.44
N LYS A 722 -17.98 -7.21 -5.65
CA LYS A 722 -18.08 -8.00 -6.88
C LYS A 722 -16.74 -8.65 -7.19
N ALA A 723 -16.70 -9.97 -7.10
CA ALA A 723 -15.50 -10.75 -7.38
C ALA A 723 -15.84 -12.04 -8.16
N ARG A 724 -14.88 -12.54 -8.92
CA ARG A 724 -15.00 -13.82 -9.65
C ARG A 724 -13.63 -14.43 -9.91
N ILE A 725 -13.60 -15.74 -10.05
CA ILE A 725 -12.41 -16.48 -10.51
C ILE A 725 -12.53 -16.70 -12.03
N SER A 726 -11.46 -16.44 -12.77
CA SER A 726 -11.37 -16.67 -14.21
C SER A 726 -9.98 -17.24 -14.56
N GLY A 727 -9.93 -18.52 -14.87
CA GLY A 727 -8.67 -19.26 -15.01
C GLY A 727 -7.90 -19.26 -13.68
N ASP A 728 -6.65 -18.87 -13.70
CA ASP A 728 -5.79 -18.76 -12.51
C ASP A 728 -5.83 -17.37 -11.83
N LYS A 729 -6.76 -16.49 -12.24
CA LYS A 729 -6.88 -15.13 -11.69
C LYS A 729 -8.17 -14.94 -10.90
N MET A 730 -8.07 -14.25 -9.76
CA MET A 730 -9.21 -13.65 -9.06
C MET A 730 -9.36 -12.21 -9.53
N ILE A 731 -10.54 -11.83 -9.98
CA ILE A 731 -10.88 -10.51 -10.51
C ILE A 731 -11.81 -9.85 -9.53
N ILE A 732 -11.44 -8.66 -9.04
CA ILE A 732 -12.12 -7.95 -7.94
C ILE A 732 -12.41 -6.51 -8.39
N GLU A 733 -13.69 -6.10 -8.35
CA GLU A 733 -14.14 -4.73 -8.60
C GLU A 733 -14.13 -3.94 -7.29
N GLY A 734 -13.21 -2.98 -7.17
CA GLY A 734 -13.01 -2.19 -5.96
C GLY A 734 -13.48 -0.74 -6.10
N HIS A 735 -13.73 -0.11 -4.95
CA HIS A 735 -14.12 1.29 -4.83
C HIS A 735 -13.36 1.93 -3.67
N SER A 736 -12.91 3.17 -3.83
CA SER A 736 -12.18 3.88 -2.76
C SER A 736 -13.02 4.00 -1.48
N LEU A 737 -12.36 4.10 -0.33
CA LEU A 737 -13.05 4.29 0.96
C LEU A 737 -14.00 5.51 0.92
N ALA A 738 -13.55 6.63 0.36
CA ALA A 738 -14.38 7.84 0.24
C ALA A 738 -15.64 7.59 -0.61
N GLN A 739 -15.50 6.90 -1.74
CA GLN A 739 -16.64 6.53 -2.57
C GLN A 739 -17.61 5.62 -1.83
N ARG A 740 -17.11 4.61 -1.10
CA ARG A 740 -17.95 3.70 -0.29
C ARG A 740 -18.73 4.45 0.79
N CYS A 741 -18.08 5.37 1.51
CA CYS A 741 -18.72 6.18 2.54
C CYS A 741 -19.83 7.07 1.96
N LEU A 742 -19.56 7.77 0.85
CA LEU A 742 -20.51 8.70 0.23
C LEU A 742 -21.69 7.99 -0.44
N THR A 743 -21.48 6.80 -1.02
CA THR A 743 -22.55 6.06 -1.70
C THR A 743 -23.32 5.12 -0.77
N GLY A 744 -22.91 5.00 0.51
CA GLY A 744 -23.52 4.08 1.48
C GLY A 744 -23.24 2.60 1.17
N HIS A 745 -22.24 2.29 0.33
CA HIS A 745 -21.86 0.94 -0.05
C HIS A 745 -20.60 0.47 0.72
N LEU A 746 -20.58 0.68 2.05
CA LEU A 746 -19.56 0.12 2.92
C LEU A 746 -19.52 -1.41 2.79
N LEU A 747 -18.43 -2.03 3.23
CA LEU A 747 -18.38 -3.47 3.35
C LEU A 747 -19.43 -3.91 4.36
N LYS A 748 -20.03 -5.09 4.16
CA LYS A 748 -21.11 -5.56 5.02
C LYS A 748 -20.58 -6.22 6.27
N GLY A 749 -21.01 -5.75 7.45
CA GLY A 749 -20.86 -6.44 8.71
C GLY A 749 -21.67 -7.75 8.76
N GLY A 750 -21.51 -8.54 9.82
CA GLY A 750 -22.26 -9.77 10.01
C GLY A 750 -21.41 -10.97 10.48
N ASN A 751 -21.96 -12.20 10.35
CA ASN A 751 -21.25 -13.40 10.75
C ASN A 751 -20.47 -13.99 9.58
N TYR A 752 -19.18 -14.20 9.79
CA TYR A 752 -18.24 -14.71 8.78
C TYR A 752 -17.57 -15.99 9.26
N THR A 753 -17.20 -16.86 8.33
CA THR A 753 -16.40 -18.04 8.65
C THR A 753 -14.92 -17.78 8.38
N SER A 754 -14.08 -18.13 9.33
CA SER A 754 -12.63 -18.18 9.20
C SER A 754 -12.19 -19.38 8.32
N SER A 755 -13.06 -20.37 8.16
CA SER A 755 -12.70 -21.67 7.57
C SER A 755 -11.50 -22.33 8.28
N HIS A 756 -11.30 -22.06 9.57
CA HIS A 756 -10.13 -22.43 10.38
C HIS A 756 -8.79 -21.96 9.80
N ASP A 757 -8.79 -20.86 9.06
CA ASP A 757 -7.62 -20.27 8.42
C ASP A 757 -7.30 -18.90 9.03
N HIS A 758 -6.18 -18.83 9.75
CA HIS A 758 -5.72 -17.62 10.44
C HIS A 758 -5.54 -16.43 9.49
N ARG A 759 -5.21 -16.66 8.20
CA ARG A 759 -5.09 -15.59 7.20
C ARG A 759 -6.44 -14.96 6.85
N MET A 760 -7.51 -15.78 6.87
CA MET A 760 -8.88 -15.29 6.69
C MET A 760 -9.33 -14.43 7.87
N VAL A 761 -8.98 -14.83 9.10
CA VAL A 761 -9.26 -14.01 10.29
C VAL A 761 -8.61 -12.64 10.19
N MET A 762 -7.30 -12.58 9.87
CA MET A 762 -6.58 -11.31 9.77
C MET A 762 -7.14 -10.42 8.67
N ALA A 763 -7.43 -10.97 7.49
CA ALA A 763 -8.02 -10.23 6.37
C ALA A 763 -9.43 -9.69 6.70
N LEU A 764 -10.27 -10.48 7.39
CA LEU A 764 -11.59 -10.06 7.85
C LEU A 764 -11.51 -8.90 8.86
N LYS A 765 -10.50 -8.91 9.74
CA LYS A 765 -10.28 -7.80 10.68
C LYS A 765 -9.88 -6.52 9.97
N VAL A 766 -9.06 -6.61 8.92
CA VAL A 766 -8.77 -5.44 8.05
C VAL A 766 -10.05 -4.95 7.35
N ALA A 767 -10.87 -5.86 6.82
CA ALA A 767 -12.14 -5.52 6.17
C ALA A 767 -13.14 -4.85 7.14
N GLU A 768 -13.15 -5.26 8.42
CA GLU A 768 -14.03 -4.72 9.46
C GLU A 768 -13.86 -3.21 9.66
N LEU A 769 -12.64 -2.68 9.48
CA LEU A 769 -12.38 -1.23 9.61
C LEU A 769 -13.18 -0.39 8.61
N GLY A 770 -13.57 -0.96 7.47
CA GLY A 770 -14.39 -0.30 6.44
C GLY A 770 -15.78 -0.89 6.28
N ALA A 771 -16.30 -1.61 7.28
CA ALA A 771 -17.62 -2.22 7.24
C ALA A 771 -18.71 -1.33 7.87
N ASP A 772 -19.96 -1.59 7.51
CA ASP A 772 -21.16 -0.93 8.04
C ASP A 772 -21.57 -1.42 9.45
N GLY A 773 -20.89 -2.44 9.95
CA GLY A 773 -21.12 -3.03 11.26
C GLY A 773 -20.03 -4.04 11.65
N PRO A 774 -20.10 -4.63 12.85
CA PRO A 774 -19.09 -5.57 13.32
C PRO A 774 -19.04 -6.84 12.47
N ILE A 775 -17.83 -7.36 12.26
CA ILE A 775 -17.59 -8.67 11.65
C ILE A 775 -17.33 -9.69 12.76
N VAL A 776 -18.29 -10.58 12.94
CA VAL A 776 -18.22 -11.68 13.91
C VAL A 776 -17.66 -12.92 13.22
N ILE A 777 -16.53 -13.43 13.70
CA ILE A 777 -15.81 -14.56 13.10
C ILE A 777 -16.03 -15.80 13.96
N ASP A 778 -16.37 -16.95 13.34
CA ASP A 778 -16.73 -18.21 14.01
C ASP A 778 -15.59 -18.83 14.85
N ASP A 779 -14.35 -18.77 14.35
CA ASP A 779 -13.16 -19.32 15.02
C ASP A 779 -12.02 -18.31 14.95
N ILE A 780 -12.11 -17.26 15.78
CA ILE A 780 -11.09 -16.21 15.85
C ILE A 780 -9.79 -16.70 16.47
N GLU A 781 -9.86 -17.71 17.33
CA GLU A 781 -8.72 -18.25 18.08
C GLU A 781 -7.70 -18.95 17.16
N CYS A 782 -8.11 -19.36 15.96
CA CYS A 782 -7.20 -19.98 15.00
C CYS A 782 -6.05 -19.03 14.56
N VAL A 783 -6.16 -17.72 14.82
CA VAL A 783 -5.08 -16.74 14.59
C VAL A 783 -3.85 -17.04 15.47
N SER A 784 -4.02 -17.64 16.63
CA SER A 784 -2.95 -17.99 17.58
C SER A 784 -1.96 -19.02 17.03
N LYS A 785 -2.34 -19.75 15.99
CA LYS A 785 -1.47 -20.67 15.25
C LYS A 785 -0.21 -19.99 14.71
N SER A 786 -0.32 -18.73 14.27
CA SER A 786 0.79 -17.95 13.70
C SER A 786 1.05 -16.63 14.44
N PHE A 787 0.03 -15.99 15.00
CA PHE A 787 0.15 -14.66 15.57
C PHE A 787 -0.79 -14.48 16.79
N PRO A 788 -0.45 -15.02 17.97
CA PRO A 788 -1.30 -14.98 19.17
C PRO A 788 -1.68 -13.57 19.63
N THR A 789 -0.79 -12.58 19.46
CA THR A 789 -1.01 -11.19 19.87
C THR A 789 -1.66 -10.33 18.79
N PHE A 790 -2.10 -10.91 17.68
CA PHE A 790 -2.68 -10.16 16.55
C PHE A 790 -3.83 -9.26 16.98
N MET A 791 -4.80 -9.80 17.75
CA MET A 791 -5.98 -9.03 18.16
C MET A 791 -5.63 -7.86 19.08
N GLU A 792 -4.63 -8.03 19.95
CA GLU A 792 -4.12 -6.97 20.83
C GLU A 792 -3.45 -5.85 20.01
N LEU A 793 -2.56 -6.21 19.10
CA LEU A 793 -1.85 -5.24 18.26
C LEU A 793 -2.79 -4.56 17.26
N PHE A 794 -3.71 -5.32 16.66
CA PHE A 794 -4.69 -4.78 15.72
C PHE A 794 -5.67 -3.82 16.39
N GLY A 795 -5.93 -4.00 17.69
CA GLY A 795 -6.74 -3.07 18.48
C GLY A 795 -6.07 -1.71 18.75
N LYS A 796 -4.78 -1.53 18.39
CA LYS A 796 -4.07 -0.24 18.45
C LYS A 796 -4.33 0.63 17.21
N LEU A 797 -4.84 0.04 16.11
CA LEU A 797 -5.27 0.77 14.92
C LEU A 797 -6.60 1.48 15.14
#